data_d0f3370cd1242ed783e9cf2a17dc21f5
#
_entry.id   d0f3370cd1242ed783e9cf2a17dc21f5
#
_cell.length_a   1.000
_cell.length_b   1.000
_cell.length_c   1.000
_cell.angle_alpha   90.00
_cell.angle_beta   90.00
_cell.angle_gamma   90.00
#
_symmetry.space_group_name_H-M   'P 1'
#
loop_
_entity.id
_entity.type
_entity.pdbx_description
1 polymer ?
#
loop_
_entity_poly.entity_id
_entity_poly.type
_entity_poly.pdbx_seq_one_letter_code
_entity_poly.pdbx_strand_id
1 'polypeptide(L)'
;MNKVIRKLKRSSKILRYIYYVICIIYIITLFFFIKSLLHLTGIETVLRIVFIVFFILYLALYAFWNLLNLLRRKYKVLIITSIISLVFILIFSVGSYYINMVYSNLNNMTEDDELTYTTYLITLQESEFNNDSVIGMISDEKEIEGNELAKKLYNKEKLANSIEDYDDYYELLNDLYNNDIDAIFVPGNYITLFSGEEKYQNIAEATKIVYEYSEKKENQDLILSSNKDFDEPLTFLLMGVDSEDNGLNANAAFNGDTLMIITFNPTTLTTTMLSIPRDTYVPIACRSNSYSKINSAAAYGTSCVVDTVSNFLDIDIDYYVKINFKGVVDLVDALGGIEVDVEAPTYNADRYDGMMCEQNSDRLFGDNLVCVEPGLQTLNGEQALAYARNRHLYIGSDLDRIRHQQQVVEAIAQKALQFSSIKDLQDILNAISNNIATNMTTDTILSGYNVIKNMVSNVLSGEDLLNINKAYLETYSLSVYVPSMGTTTSAQGYYTSSLEDIKHALKVTLGEEEEDVIKTFSFSVNEPYEIYSPGKGLRSGTSSKLLPSFIGSTVTEAEEFCNENGIDFNIVYVDPGDSHYNSNVNVGLIGDQSSPINVLLSTVNELTVYVVNSKEAISDEPEEDIDEDENTTDEENNQEKDDAEQNFDEDEEIIKDIIS
;
A
#
# COMPACT_ATOMS: atom_id res chain seq x y z
N MET A 1 -25.70 -13.16 -76.33
CA MET A 1 -26.52 -13.73 -75.25
C MET A 1 -25.76 -14.77 -74.42
N ASN A 2 -25.14 -15.78 -75.02
CA ASN A 2 -24.41 -16.88 -74.26
C ASN A 2 -23.21 -16.41 -73.40
N LYS A 3 -22.48 -15.37 -73.79
CA LYS A 3 -21.35 -14.80 -72.98
C LYS A 3 -21.84 -14.05 -71.73
N VAL A 4 -22.97 -13.36 -71.84
CA VAL A 4 -23.58 -12.63 -70.68
C VAL A 4 -24.15 -13.64 -69.67
N ILE A 5 -24.85 -14.68 -70.18
CA ILE A 5 -25.41 -15.76 -69.33
C ILE A 5 -24.29 -16.55 -68.61
N ARG A 6 -23.15 -16.81 -69.30
CA ARG A 6 -21.96 -17.45 -68.67
C ARG A 6 -21.32 -16.51 -67.62
N LYS A 7 -21.25 -15.22 -67.84
CA LYS A 7 -20.72 -14.23 -66.91
C LYS A 7 -21.61 -14.10 -65.65
N LEU A 8 -22.94 -14.09 -65.85
CA LEU A 8 -23.94 -14.09 -64.76
C LEU A 8 -23.91 -15.42 -63.93
N LYS A 9 -23.79 -16.58 -64.63
CA LYS A 9 -23.63 -17.88 -63.95
C LYS A 9 -22.30 -17.96 -63.17
N ARG A 10 -21.22 -17.38 -63.69
CA ARG A 10 -19.89 -17.33 -62.99
C ARG A 10 -19.94 -16.36 -61.82
N SER A 11 -20.56 -15.23 -61.98
CA SER A 11 -20.80 -14.23 -60.91
C SER A 11 -21.62 -14.86 -59.76
N SER A 12 -22.69 -15.60 -60.07
CA SER A 12 -23.49 -16.24 -59.00
C SER A 12 -22.78 -17.36 -58.25
N LYS A 13 -21.80 -18.02 -58.89
CA LYS A 13 -20.93 -19.02 -58.20
C LYS A 13 -19.95 -18.31 -57.24
N ILE A 14 -19.30 -17.26 -57.70
CA ILE A 14 -18.36 -16.46 -56.86
C ILE A 14 -19.11 -15.88 -55.67
N LEU A 15 -20.31 -15.32 -55.86
CA LEU A 15 -21.12 -14.80 -54.76
C LEU A 15 -21.45 -15.86 -53.69
N ARG A 16 -21.74 -17.09 -54.09
CA ARG A 16 -21.97 -18.19 -53.16
C ARG A 16 -20.72 -18.56 -52.39
N TYR A 17 -19.54 -18.61 -53.06
CA TYR A 17 -18.28 -18.87 -52.35
C TYR A 17 -17.95 -17.82 -51.32
N ILE A 18 -18.11 -16.52 -51.67
CA ILE A 18 -17.92 -15.42 -50.73
C ILE A 18 -18.89 -15.54 -49.58
N TYR A 19 -20.15 -15.86 -49.81
CA TYR A 19 -21.13 -16.06 -48.77
C TYR A 19 -20.74 -17.23 -47.84
N TYR A 20 -20.30 -18.39 -48.34
CA TYR A 20 -19.88 -19.51 -47.50
C TYR A 20 -18.67 -19.12 -46.66
N VAL A 21 -17.70 -18.41 -47.20
CA VAL A 21 -16.53 -17.93 -46.47
C VAL A 21 -16.97 -17.01 -45.33
N ILE A 22 -17.85 -16.05 -45.60
CA ILE A 22 -18.38 -15.16 -44.56
C ILE A 22 -19.12 -15.96 -43.47
N CYS A 23 -19.95 -16.94 -43.84
CA CYS A 23 -20.64 -17.78 -42.87
C CYS A 23 -19.67 -18.57 -41.97
N ILE A 24 -18.60 -19.13 -42.56
CA ILE A 24 -17.58 -19.86 -41.81
C ILE A 24 -16.87 -18.90 -40.82
N ILE A 25 -16.44 -17.75 -41.27
CA ILE A 25 -15.80 -16.74 -40.42
C ILE A 25 -16.76 -16.31 -39.30
N TYR A 26 -18.03 -16.07 -39.62
CA TYR A 26 -19.05 -15.71 -38.64
C TYR A 26 -19.24 -16.77 -37.56
N ILE A 27 -19.28 -18.05 -37.93
CA ILE A 27 -19.39 -19.17 -36.97
C ILE A 27 -18.14 -19.22 -36.07
N ILE A 28 -16.97 -19.07 -36.66
CA ILE A 28 -15.70 -19.09 -35.92
C ILE A 28 -15.63 -17.92 -34.93
N THR A 29 -15.95 -16.70 -35.36
CA THR A 29 -15.91 -15.52 -34.50
C THR A 29 -16.96 -15.61 -33.39
N LEU A 30 -18.16 -16.12 -33.71
CA LEU A 30 -19.20 -16.33 -32.70
C LEU A 30 -18.77 -17.41 -31.68
N PHE A 31 -18.12 -18.48 -32.12
CA PHE A 31 -17.61 -19.52 -31.21
C PHE A 31 -16.58 -18.94 -30.23
N PHE A 32 -15.61 -18.14 -30.71
CA PHE A 32 -14.64 -17.47 -29.84
C PHE A 32 -15.30 -16.46 -28.90
N PHE A 33 -16.32 -15.71 -29.39
CA PHE A 33 -17.06 -14.79 -28.55
C PHE A 33 -17.83 -15.50 -27.44
N ILE A 34 -18.52 -16.62 -27.76
CA ILE A 34 -19.21 -17.44 -26.75
C ILE A 34 -18.20 -18.01 -25.74
N LYS A 35 -17.03 -18.47 -26.22
CA LYS A 35 -15.96 -18.93 -25.32
C LYS A 35 -15.50 -17.81 -24.37
N SER A 36 -15.31 -16.60 -24.87
CA SER A 36 -14.96 -15.44 -24.04
C SER A 36 -16.07 -15.09 -23.03
N LEU A 37 -17.36 -15.17 -23.44
CA LEU A 37 -18.49 -14.97 -22.54
C LEU A 37 -18.58 -16.01 -21.40
N LEU A 38 -18.12 -17.25 -21.65
CA LEU A 38 -18.09 -18.28 -20.59
C LEU A 38 -17.07 -17.94 -19.48
N HIS A 39 -16.03 -17.21 -19.82
CA HIS A 39 -15.05 -16.71 -18.85
C HIS A 39 -15.54 -15.45 -18.08
N LEU A 40 -16.65 -14.82 -18.48
CA LEU A 40 -17.17 -13.58 -17.89
C LEU A 40 -18.01 -13.89 -16.63
N THR A 41 -17.33 -14.21 -15.54
CA THR A 41 -17.95 -14.61 -14.28
C THR A 41 -18.58 -13.44 -13.51
N GLY A 42 -18.12 -12.21 -13.72
CA GLY A 42 -18.70 -10.99 -13.16
C GLY A 42 -20.12 -10.62 -13.67
N ILE A 43 -20.69 -11.38 -14.62
CA ILE A 43 -22.09 -11.27 -15.00
C ILE A 43 -22.87 -12.42 -14.35
N GLU A 44 -24.04 -12.12 -13.77
CA GLU A 44 -24.93 -13.14 -13.20
C GLU A 44 -25.01 -14.37 -14.10
N THR A 45 -24.78 -15.54 -13.55
CA THR A 45 -24.74 -16.81 -14.29
C THR A 45 -25.99 -17.02 -15.13
N VAL A 46 -27.17 -16.62 -14.62
CA VAL A 46 -28.45 -16.71 -15.33
C VAL A 46 -28.43 -15.83 -16.59
N LEU A 47 -27.98 -14.59 -16.46
CA LEU A 47 -27.93 -13.65 -17.59
C LEU A 47 -26.94 -14.13 -18.66
N ARG A 48 -25.78 -14.63 -18.25
CA ARG A 48 -24.75 -15.22 -19.12
C ARG A 48 -25.29 -16.42 -19.90
N ILE A 49 -26.00 -17.34 -19.23
CA ILE A 49 -26.63 -18.48 -19.88
C ILE A 49 -27.69 -18.00 -20.88
N VAL A 50 -28.52 -17.03 -20.51
CA VAL A 50 -29.54 -16.45 -21.40
C VAL A 50 -28.89 -15.87 -22.65
N PHE A 51 -27.80 -15.10 -22.54
CA PHE A 51 -27.08 -14.59 -23.71
C PHE A 51 -26.53 -15.70 -24.59
N ILE A 52 -25.89 -16.72 -24.01
CA ILE A 52 -25.34 -17.86 -24.77
C ILE A 52 -26.45 -18.60 -25.51
N VAL A 53 -27.55 -18.91 -24.81
CA VAL A 53 -28.72 -19.57 -25.44
C VAL A 53 -29.30 -18.70 -26.56
N PHE A 54 -29.43 -17.39 -26.33
CA PHE A 54 -29.91 -16.45 -27.34
C PHE A 54 -29.01 -16.47 -28.58
N PHE A 55 -27.70 -16.40 -28.44
CA PHE A 55 -26.78 -16.41 -29.58
C PHE A 55 -26.76 -17.76 -30.32
N ILE A 56 -26.91 -18.88 -29.61
CA ILE A 56 -27.00 -20.20 -30.23
C ILE A 56 -28.32 -20.30 -31.04
N LEU A 57 -29.46 -19.88 -30.47
CA LEU A 57 -30.75 -19.84 -31.16
C LEU A 57 -30.73 -18.90 -32.37
N TYR A 58 -30.10 -17.72 -32.20
CA TYR A 58 -29.94 -16.77 -33.29
C TYR A 58 -29.12 -17.38 -34.42
N LEU A 59 -28.01 -18.06 -34.13
CA LEU A 59 -27.19 -18.75 -35.13
C LEU A 59 -27.99 -19.84 -35.88
N ALA A 60 -28.78 -20.63 -35.17
CA ALA A 60 -29.63 -21.65 -35.78
C ALA A 60 -30.66 -21.06 -36.73
N LEU A 61 -31.35 -19.99 -36.31
CA LEU A 61 -32.34 -19.28 -37.11
C LEU A 61 -31.65 -18.56 -38.31
N TYR A 62 -30.51 -17.96 -38.10
CA TYR A 62 -29.69 -17.34 -39.14
C TYR A 62 -29.29 -18.38 -40.19
N ALA A 63 -28.75 -19.50 -39.81
CA ALA A 63 -28.32 -20.57 -40.72
C ALA A 63 -29.51 -21.13 -41.49
N PHE A 64 -30.66 -21.40 -40.84
CA PHE A 64 -31.88 -21.85 -41.47
C PHE A 64 -32.42 -20.84 -42.49
N TRP A 65 -32.52 -19.56 -42.13
CA TRP A 65 -33.00 -18.50 -43.02
C TRP A 65 -32.09 -18.35 -44.25
N ASN A 66 -30.80 -18.39 -44.06
CA ASN A 66 -29.85 -18.27 -45.18
C ASN A 66 -29.84 -19.49 -46.09
N LEU A 67 -30.01 -20.72 -45.51
CA LEU A 67 -30.19 -21.92 -46.29
C LEU A 67 -31.43 -21.85 -47.19
N LEU A 68 -32.58 -21.37 -46.68
CA LEU A 68 -33.81 -21.17 -47.44
C LEU A 68 -33.65 -20.15 -48.56
N ASN A 69 -32.95 -19.04 -48.32
CA ASN A 69 -32.71 -18.02 -49.34
C ASN A 69 -31.71 -18.48 -50.41
N LEU A 70 -30.73 -19.34 -50.04
CA LEU A 70 -29.85 -19.96 -50.98
C LEU A 70 -30.57 -20.93 -51.90
N LEU A 71 -31.46 -21.79 -51.36
CA LEU A 71 -32.31 -22.69 -52.11
C LEU A 71 -33.28 -21.95 -53.04
N ARG A 72 -33.85 -20.85 -52.55
CA ARG A 72 -34.74 -19.99 -53.36
C ARG A 72 -34.01 -19.01 -54.30
N ARG A 73 -32.69 -19.07 -54.41
CA ARG A 73 -31.81 -18.22 -55.25
C ARG A 73 -32.05 -16.71 -55.09
N LYS A 74 -32.36 -16.24 -53.87
CA LYS A 74 -32.58 -14.82 -53.56
C LYS A 74 -31.27 -14.08 -53.31
N TYR A 75 -30.47 -13.82 -54.35
CA TYR A 75 -29.12 -13.25 -54.23
C TYR A 75 -29.06 -11.88 -53.55
N LYS A 76 -30.05 -11.01 -53.73
CA LYS A 76 -30.12 -9.70 -53.05
C LYS A 76 -30.19 -9.85 -51.54
N VAL A 77 -30.98 -10.83 -51.05
CA VAL A 77 -31.07 -11.12 -49.62
C VAL A 77 -29.75 -11.70 -49.08
N LEU A 78 -29.09 -12.58 -49.85
CA LEU A 78 -27.78 -13.11 -49.44
C LEU A 78 -26.71 -12.00 -49.34
N ILE A 79 -26.72 -11.00 -50.17
CA ILE A 79 -25.80 -9.84 -50.08
C ILE A 79 -26.09 -9.04 -48.81
N ILE A 80 -27.35 -8.73 -48.52
CA ILE A 80 -27.75 -7.98 -47.32
C ILE A 80 -27.38 -8.76 -46.08
N THR A 81 -27.68 -10.06 -46.00
CA THR A 81 -27.31 -10.88 -44.85
C THR A 81 -25.81 -11.01 -44.69
N SER A 82 -25.01 -11.04 -45.78
CA SER A 82 -23.56 -11.04 -45.72
C SER A 82 -23.00 -9.75 -45.12
N ILE A 83 -23.58 -8.58 -45.50
CA ILE A 83 -23.19 -7.29 -44.91
C ILE A 83 -23.49 -7.26 -43.41
N ILE A 84 -24.70 -7.69 -43.04
CA ILE A 84 -25.09 -7.78 -41.63
C ILE A 84 -24.11 -8.72 -40.87
N SER A 85 -23.76 -9.89 -41.46
CA SER A 85 -22.80 -10.82 -40.85
C SER A 85 -21.43 -10.19 -40.66
N LEU A 86 -20.94 -9.38 -41.60
CA LEU A 86 -19.66 -8.66 -41.47
C LEU A 86 -19.67 -7.69 -40.29
N VAL A 87 -20.80 -6.99 -40.07
CA VAL A 87 -20.95 -6.12 -38.89
C VAL A 87 -20.90 -6.95 -37.59
N PHE A 88 -21.59 -8.09 -37.52
CA PHE A 88 -21.55 -8.94 -36.36
C PHE A 88 -20.18 -9.60 -36.16
N ILE A 89 -19.48 -10.00 -37.22
CA ILE A 89 -18.11 -10.48 -37.14
C ILE A 89 -17.21 -9.43 -36.46
N LEU A 90 -17.35 -8.16 -36.87
CA LEU A 90 -16.60 -7.06 -36.23
C LEU A 90 -16.96 -6.95 -34.74
N ILE A 91 -18.27 -6.90 -34.40
CA ILE A 91 -18.73 -6.79 -33.03
C ILE A 91 -18.22 -7.96 -32.16
N PHE A 92 -18.35 -9.20 -32.64
CA PHE A 92 -17.92 -10.37 -31.88
C PHE A 92 -16.40 -10.46 -31.74
N SER A 93 -15.65 -10.07 -32.82
CA SER A 93 -14.19 -10.04 -32.75
C SER A 93 -13.68 -9.00 -31.76
N VAL A 94 -14.24 -7.78 -31.82
CA VAL A 94 -13.89 -6.70 -30.89
C VAL A 94 -14.30 -7.05 -29.47
N GLY A 95 -15.53 -7.57 -29.29
CA GLY A 95 -16.00 -7.99 -27.96
C GLY A 95 -15.14 -9.09 -27.34
N SER A 96 -14.80 -10.14 -28.14
CA SER A 96 -13.91 -11.22 -27.67
C SER A 96 -12.51 -10.71 -27.33
N TYR A 97 -11.95 -9.79 -28.12
CA TYR A 97 -10.67 -9.18 -27.87
C TYR A 97 -10.66 -8.43 -26.52
N TYR A 98 -11.66 -7.58 -26.27
CA TYR A 98 -11.75 -6.82 -25.02
C TYR A 98 -11.94 -7.71 -23.80
N ILE A 99 -12.83 -8.71 -23.89
CA ILE A 99 -13.03 -9.67 -22.79
C ILE A 99 -11.73 -10.38 -22.45
N ASN A 100 -11.06 -10.96 -23.45
CA ASN A 100 -9.82 -11.71 -23.21
C ASN A 100 -8.69 -10.81 -22.69
N MET A 101 -8.64 -9.55 -23.11
CA MET A 101 -7.67 -8.57 -22.64
C MET A 101 -7.86 -8.25 -21.15
N VAL A 102 -9.12 -7.99 -20.72
CA VAL A 102 -9.44 -7.76 -19.30
C VAL A 102 -9.04 -8.99 -18.47
N TYR A 103 -9.40 -10.20 -18.92
CA TYR A 103 -9.02 -11.43 -18.23
C TYR A 103 -7.52 -11.63 -18.14
N SER A 104 -6.79 -11.35 -19.21
CA SER A 104 -5.32 -11.46 -19.21
C SER A 104 -4.70 -10.51 -18.18
N ASN A 105 -5.20 -9.28 -18.09
CA ASN A 105 -4.70 -8.30 -17.13
C ASN A 105 -5.04 -8.69 -15.68
N LEU A 106 -6.25 -9.15 -15.45
CA LEU A 106 -6.65 -9.63 -14.12
C LEU A 106 -5.86 -10.86 -13.69
N ASN A 107 -5.63 -11.81 -14.61
CA ASN A 107 -4.79 -12.97 -14.31
C ASN A 107 -3.32 -12.59 -14.02
N ASN A 108 -2.82 -11.51 -14.60
CA ASN A 108 -1.46 -11.03 -14.28
C ASN A 108 -1.35 -10.45 -12.87
N MET A 109 -2.48 -9.98 -12.30
CA MET A 109 -2.54 -9.47 -10.93
C MET A 109 -2.76 -10.58 -9.89
N THR A 110 -3.40 -11.69 -10.30
CA THR A 110 -3.59 -12.86 -9.45
C THR A 110 -2.27 -13.61 -9.35
N GLU A 111 -1.90 -14.00 -8.15
CA GLU A 111 -0.71 -14.84 -7.97
C GLU A 111 -0.88 -16.20 -8.66
N ASP A 112 0.22 -16.71 -9.23
CA ASP A 112 0.22 -18.01 -9.87
C ASP A 112 -0.03 -19.14 -8.87
N ASP A 113 -0.71 -20.21 -9.30
CA ASP A 113 -0.93 -21.43 -8.51
C ASP A 113 0.40 -22.10 -8.10
N GLU A 114 1.46 -21.88 -8.87
CA GLU A 114 2.80 -22.41 -8.61
C GLU A 114 3.82 -21.26 -8.60
N LEU A 115 4.59 -21.18 -7.50
CA LEU A 115 5.71 -20.24 -7.36
C LEU A 115 7.04 -20.96 -7.54
N THR A 116 8.04 -20.23 -8.05
CA THR A 116 9.42 -20.69 -8.08
C THR A 116 10.12 -20.24 -6.81
N TYR A 117 10.33 -21.17 -5.89
CA TYR A 117 11.12 -20.93 -4.68
C TYR A 117 12.60 -21.19 -5.00
N THR A 118 13.48 -20.35 -4.45
CA THR A 118 14.92 -20.41 -4.67
C THR A 118 15.68 -20.34 -3.36
N THR A 119 16.62 -21.24 -3.17
CA THR A 119 17.58 -21.16 -2.05
C THR A 119 18.99 -20.94 -2.59
N TYR A 120 19.74 -20.09 -1.90
CA TYR A 120 21.17 -19.89 -2.14
C TYR A 120 21.97 -20.40 -0.96
N LEU A 121 23.10 -21.05 -1.25
CA LEU A 121 24.19 -21.19 -0.28
C LEU A 121 25.15 -20.02 -0.50
N ILE A 122 25.28 -19.14 0.48
CA ILE A 122 26.14 -17.96 0.43
C ILE A 122 27.27 -18.06 1.46
N THR A 123 28.37 -17.35 1.19
CA THR A 123 29.49 -17.14 2.09
C THR A 123 29.94 -15.69 2.02
N LEU A 124 30.74 -15.21 2.96
CA LEU A 124 31.32 -13.88 2.84
C LEU A 124 32.23 -13.76 1.62
N GLN A 125 32.30 -12.58 1.03
CA GLN A 125 33.04 -12.32 -0.21
C GLN A 125 34.52 -12.72 -0.11
N GLU A 126 35.15 -12.49 1.06
CA GLU A 126 36.56 -12.78 1.33
C GLU A 126 36.81 -14.23 1.79
N SER A 127 35.78 -14.98 2.14
CA SER A 127 35.89 -16.35 2.65
C SER A 127 35.94 -17.39 1.51
N GLU A 128 36.68 -18.49 1.74
CA GLU A 128 36.71 -19.63 0.82
C GLU A 128 35.84 -20.78 1.38
N PHE A 129 34.86 -21.20 0.58
CA PHE A 129 34.03 -22.35 0.91
C PHE A 129 34.76 -23.65 0.52
N ASN A 130 34.88 -24.59 1.46
CA ASN A 130 35.54 -25.88 1.28
C ASN A 130 34.85 -26.99 2.08
N ASN A 131 35.37 -28.23 2.05
CA ASN A 131 34.73 -29.37 2.70
C ASN A 131 34.76 -29.32 4.25
N ASP A 132 35.59 -28.51 4.83
CA ASP A 132 35.69 -28.34 6.29
C ASP A 132 34.84 -27.18 6.80
N SER A 133 34.23 -26.41 5.88
CA SER A 133 33.36 -25.27 6.20
C SER A 133 32.10 -25.72 6.94
N VAL A 134 31.69 -24.96 7.95
CA VAL A 134 30.45 -25.15 8.70
C VAL A 134 29.31 -24.40 7.98
N ILE A 135 28.18 -25.04 7.78
CA ILE A 135 27.01 -24.48 7.10
C ILE A 135 25.88 -24.29 8.11
N GLY A 136 25.38 -23.06 8.18
CA GLY A 136 24.14 -22.76 8.94
C GLY A 136 22.89 -22.97 8.08
N MET A 137 21.82 -23.48 8.69
CA MET A 137 20.54 -23.74 8.04
C MET A 137 19.38 -23.49 9.01
N ILE A 138 18.23 -23.02 8.50
CA ILE A 138 17.02 -22.87 9.32
C ILE A 138 16.48 -24.25 9.72
N SER A 139 16.13 -24.38 11.01
CA SER A 139 15.65 -25.63 11.61
C SER A 139 14.20 -25.96 11.29
N ASP A 140 13.34 -24.93 11.09
CA ASP A 140 11.91 -25.11 10.84
C ASP A 140 11.65 -25.84 9.52
N GLU A 141 11.09 -27.06 9.63
CA GLU A 141 10.77 -27.90 8.45
C GLU A 141 9.65 -27.34 7.57
N LYS A 142 8.89 -26.33 8.05
CA LYS A 142 7.85 -25.66 7.27
C LYS A 142 8.45 -24.58 6.38
N GLU A 143 9.65 -24.13 6.67
CA GLU A 143 10.35 -23.14 5.89
C GLU A 143 10.86 -23.77 4.59
N ILE A 144 10.40 -23.23 3.45
CA ILE A 144 10.64 -23.84 2.15
C ILE A 144 12.09 -23.60 1.70
N GLU A 145 12.52 -22.35 1.67
CA GLU A 145 13.79 -21.95 1.02
C GLU A 145 14.99 -22.20 1.93
N GLY A 146 14.90 -21.85 3.23
CA GLY A 146 15.98 -22.02 4.19
C GLY A 146 16.11 -23.41 4.79
N ASN A 147 15.12 -24.30 4.62
CA ASN A 147 15.15 -25.66 5.12
C ASN A 147 14.93 -26.71 4.03
N GLU A 148 13.72 -26.78 3.45
CA GLU A 148 13.38 -27.88 2.54
C GLU A 148 14.26 -27.86 1.27
N LEU A 149 14.35 -26.71 0.59
CA LEU A 149 15.18 -26.57 -0.60
C LEU A 149 16.66 -26.56 -0.27
N ALA A 150 17.05 -26.03 0.90
CA ALA A 150 18.41 -26.10 1.44
C ALA A 150 18.87 -27.55 1.56
N LYS A 151 18.06 -28.43 2.17
CA LYS A 151 18.32 -29.88 2.24
C LYS A 151 18.43 -30.52 0.87
N LYS A 152 17.59 -30.11 -0.09
CA LYS A 152 17.65 -30.60 -1.49
C LYS A 152 18.94 -30.15 -2.18
N LEU A 153 19.32 -28.87 -2.03
CA LEU A 153 20.58 -28.33 -2.56
C LEU A 153 21.78 -29.04 -1.96
N TYR A 154 21.82 -29.20 -0.63
CA TYR A 154 22.87 -29.92 0.08
C TYR A 154 23.07 -31.33 -0.48
N ASN A 155 21.99 -32.07 -0.68
CA ASN A 155 22.02 -33.43 -1.24
C ASN A 155 22.40 -33.45 -2.72
N LYS A 156 21.91 -32.49 -3.54
CA LYS A 156 22.19 -32.38 -4.98
C LYS A 156 23.69 -32.15 -5.22
N GLU A 157 24.28 -31.23 -4.48
CA GLU A 157 25.72 -30.91 -4.59
C GLU A 157 26.61 -31.90 -3.83
N LYS A 158 26.00 -32.89 -3.13
CA LYS A 158 26.70 -33.92 -2.34
C LYS A 158 27.66 -33.33 -1.30
N LEU A 159 27.22 -32.28 -0.65
CA LEU A 159 27.99 -31.64 0.40
C LEU A 159 28.16 -32.62 1.58
N ALA A 160 29.32 -32.57 2.22
CA ALA A 160 29.65 -33.40 3.40
C ALA A 160 29.98 -32.53 4.62
N ASN A 161 29.69 -31.23 4.52
CA ASN A 161 29.92 -30.23 5.52
C ASN A 161 29.06 -30.45 6.76
N SER A 162 29.54 -30.04 7.94
CA SER A 162 28.73 -30.00 9.13
C SER A 162 27.64 -28.94 8.99
N ILE A 163 26.44 -29.26 9.49
CA ILE A 163 25.30 -28.33 9.50
C ILE A 163 25.07 -27.92 10.95
N GLU A 164 24.86 -26.63 11.16
CA GLU A 164 24.33 -26.05 12.40
C GLU A 164 22.92 -25.53 12.13
N ASP A 165 21.99 -25.89 13.03
CA ASP A 165 20.57 -25.53 12.94
C ASP A 165 20.31 -24.22 13.66
N TYR A 166 19.55 -23.33 13.01
CA TYR A 166 19.18 -22.01 13.50
C TYR A 166 17.66 -21.82 13.47
N ASP A 167 17.14 -21.12 14.44
CA ASP A 167 15.71 -20.79 14.50
C ASP A 167 15.37 -19.45 13.81
N ASP A 168 16.40 -18.65 13.47
CA ASP A 168 16.25 -17.30 12.97
C ASP A 168 17.31 -16.94 11.92
N TYR A 169 16.89 -16.33 10.81
CA TYR A 169 17.79 -15.82 9.78
C TYR A 169 18.75 -14.74 10.28
N TYR A 170 18.34 -13.91 11.24
CA TYR A 170 19.23 -12.88 11.78
C TYR A 170 20.33 -13.45 12.66
N GLU A 171 20.04 -14.52 13.42
CA GLU A 171 21.07 -15.27 14.16
C GLU A 171 22.06 -15.93 13.18
N LEU A 172 21.51 -16.58 12.15
CA LEU A 172 22.27 -17.20 11.08
C LEU A 172 23.23 -16.21 10.39
N LEU A 173 22.72 -15.02 10.01
CA LEU A 173 23.52 -13.95 9.40
C LEU A 173 24.55 -13.38 10.38
N ASN A 174 24.17 -13.20 11.65
CA ASN A 174 25.09 -12.71 12.66
C ASN A 174 26.33 -13.59 12.80
N ASP A 175 26.14 -14.89 12.87
CA ASP A 175 27.22 -15.86 13.02
C ASP A 175 28.07 -15.96 11.75
N LEU A 176 27.46 -15.79 10.55
CA LEU A 176 28.23 -15.65 9.31
C LEU A 176 29.12 -14.41 9.33
N TYR A 177 28.57 -13.25 9.72
CA TYR A 177 29.35 -11.98 9.74
C TYR A 177 30.43 -11.96 10.84
N ASN A 178 30.23 -12.71 11.92
CA ASN A 178 31.23 -12.90 12.98
C ASN A 178 32.30 -13.95 12.62
N ASN A 179 32.14 -14.69 11.52
CA ASN A 179 32.93 -15.84 11.13
C ASN A 179 32.86 -17.02 12.15
N ASP A 180 31.73 -17.16 12.85
CA ASP A 180 31.46 -18.30 13.70
C ASP A 180 31.05 -19.52 12.84
N ILE A 181 30.43 -19.27 11.68
CA ILE A 181 30.15 -20.25 10.62
C ILE A 181 30.64 -19.71 9.27
N ASP A 182 30.86 -20.58 8.29
CA ASP A 182 31.52 -20.23 7.03
C ASP A 182 30.53 -19.94 5.88
N ALA A 183 29.36 -20.56 5.91
CA ALA A 183 28.34 -20.44 4.88
C ALA A 183 26.95 -20.63 5.44
N ILE A 184 25.94 -20.09 4.75
CA ILE A 184 24.54 -20.18 5.19
C ILE A 184 23.59 -20.42 4.01
N PHE A 185 22.49 -21.11 4.27
CA PHE A 185 21.37 -21.15 3.34
C PHE A 185 20.41 -19.98 3.55
N VAL A 186 20.09 -19.28 2.49
CA VAL A 186 19.21 -18.11 2.49
C VAL A 186 18.19 -18.17 1.36
N PRO A 187 17.04 -17.50 1.47
CA PRO A 187 16.07 -17.34 0.39
C PRO A 187 16.67 -16.63 -0.84
N GLY A 188 16.10 -16.87 -2.01
CA GLY A 188 16.55 -16.28 -3.27
C GLY A 188 16.55 -14.76 -3.29
N ASN A 189 15.73 -14.15 -2.45
CA ASN A 189 15.53 -12.70 -2.31
C ASN A 189 16.25 -12.11 -1.07
N TYR A 190 17.22 -12.82 -0.50
CA TYR A 190 17.89 -12.49 0.76
C TYR A 190 18.47 -11.06 0.81
N ILE A 191 18.95 -10.55 -0.32
CA ILE A 191 19.48 -9.18 -0.42
C ILE A 191 18.39 -8.17 -0.04
N THR A 192 17.22 -8.26 -0.67
CA THR A 192 16.12 -7.34 -0.40
C THR A 192 15.58 -7.50 1.03
N LEU A 193 15.52 -8.72 1.55
CA LEU A 193 15.02 -8.99 2.89
C LEU A 193 15.88 -8.38 3.98
N PHE A 194 17.20 -8.44 3.85
CA PHE A 194 18.11 -8.10 4.95
C PHE A 194 18.82 -6.76 4.80
N SER A 195 18.91 -6.18 3.59
CA SER A 195 19.56 -4.87 3.37
C SER A 195 18.86 -3.69 4.06
N GLY A 196 17.62 -3.86 4.50
CA GLY A 196 16.89 -2.86 5.29
C GLY A 196 17.42 -2.65 6.71
N GLU A 197 18.21 -3.59 7.25
CA GLU A 197 18.84 -3.47 8.56
C GLU A 197 20.25 -2.88 8.43
N GLU A 198 20.56 -1.87 9.23
CA GLU A 198 21.83 -1.12 9.16
C GLU A 198 23.07 -2.03 9.11
N LYS A 199 23.06 -3.11 9.90
CA LYS A 199 24.16 -4.09 9.97
C LYS A 199 24.38 -4.82 8.64
N TYR A 200 23.36 -4.99 7.82
CA TYR A 200 23.38 -5.82 6.61
C TYR A 200 23.11 -5.02 5.32
N GLN A 201 23.18 -3.69 5.37
CA GLN A 201 22.93 -2.81 4.22
C GLN A 201 23.77 -3.17 2.99
N ASN A 202 24.99 -3.64 3.21
CA ASN A 202 25.93 -4.03 2.16
C ASN A 202 25.97 -5.54 1.88
N ILE A 203 24.94 -6.28 2.25
CA ILE A 203 24.91 -7.77 2.13
C ILE A 203 25.19 -8.25 0.70
N ALA A 204 24.74 -7.50 -0.32
CA ALA A 204 24.98 -7.83 -1.72
C ALA A 204 26.48 -7.82 -2.07
N GLU A 205 27.24 -6.92 -1.48
CA GLU A 205 28.69 -6.76 -1.72
C GLU A 205 29.52 -7.61 -0.76
N ALA A 206 29.01 -7.79 0.46
CA ALA A 206 29.68 -8.54 1.52
C ALA A 206 29.61 -10.06 1.31
N THR A 207 28.67 -10.56 0.50
CA THR A 207 28.46 -11.99 0.30
C THR A 207 28.58 -12.40 -1.17
N LYS A 208 28.79 -13.68 -1.39
CA LYS A 208 28.77 -14.32 -2.72
C LYS A 208 28.02 -15.64 -2.69
N ILE A 209 27.32 -15.94 -3.78
CA ILE A 209 26.59 -17.19 -3.95
C ILE A 209 27.57 -18.30 -4.34
N VAL A 210 27.53 -19.40 -3.60
CA VAL A 210 28.34 -20.61 -3.86
C VAL A 210 27.54 -21.59 -4.69
N TYR A 211 26.30 -21.86 -4.30
CA TYR A 211 25.37 -22.76 -4.96
C TYR A 211 23.96 -22.21 -4.95
N GLU A 212 23.15 -22.66 -5.93
CA GLU A 212 21.74 -22.30 -6.04
C GLU A 212 20.87 -23.53 -6.36
N TYR A 213 19.63 -23.48 -5.89
CA TYR A 213 18.61 -24.44 -6.24
C TYR A 213 17.24 -23.79 -6.29
N SER A 214 16.52 -24.04 -7.39
CA SER A 214 15.17 -23.53 -7.57
C SER A 214 14.22 -24.67 -7.90
N GLU A 215 13.00 -24.61 -7.38
CA GLU A 215 11.93 -25.56 -7.62
C GLU A 215 10.58 -24.85 -7.67
N LYS A 216 9.73 -25.26 -8.62
CA LYS A 216 8.33 -24.81 -8.65
C LYS A 216 7.52 -25.62 -7.64
N LYS A 217 6.78 -24.94 -6.81
CA LYS A 217 5.88 -25.53 -5.82
C LYS A 217 4.54 -24.81 -5.85
N GLU A 218 3.52 -25.49 -5.33
CA GLU A 218 2.21 -24.91 -5.07
C GLU A 218 2.36 -23.65 -4.19
N ASN A 219 1.70 -22.59 -4.59
CA ASN A 219 1.74 -21.31 -3.88
C ASN A 219 0.97 -21.45 -2.56
N GLN A 220 1.70 -21.45 -1.45
CA GLN A 220 1.09 -21.56 -0.12
C GLN A 220 0.32 -20.29 0.27
N ASP A 221 0.66 -19.14 -0.31
CA ASP A 221 -0.03 -17.88 -0.03
C ASP A 221 -1.47 -17.84 -0.58
N LEU A 222 -1.78 -18.65 -1.61
CA LEU A 222 -3.15 -18.79 -2.15
C LEU A 222 -4.11 -19.54 -1.21
N ILE A 223 -3.59 -20.34 -0.29
CA ILE A 223 -4.40 -21.07 0.68
C ILE A 223 -5.13 -20.13 1.65
N LEU A 224 -4.64 -18.87 1.75
CA LEU A 224 -5.23 -17.82 2.57
C LEU A 224 -6.41 -17.10 1.89
N SER A 225 -6.80 -17.48 0.67
CA SER A 225 -7.91 -16.82 -0.02
C SER A 225 -9.24 -17.13 0.66
N SER A 226 -9.92 -16.09 1.10
CA SER A 226 -11.32 -16.17 1.53
C SER A 226 -12.22 -16.48 0.32
N ASN A 227 -13.34 -17.15 0.58
CA ASN A 227 -14.40 -17.34 -0.42
C ASN A 227 -15.50 -16.28 -0.29
N LYS A 228 -15.27 -15.21 0.48
CA LYS A 228 -16.24 -14.13 0.65
C LYS A 228 -16.39 -13.33 -0.63
N ASP A 229 -17.60 -12.96 -0.95
CA ASP A 229 -17.92 -12.06 -2.05
C ASP A 229 -17.97 -10.60 -1.57
N PHE A 230 -17.90 -9.64 -2.49
CA PHE A 230 -17.93 -8.21 -2.18
C PHE A 230 -19.29 -7.69 -1.68
N ASP A 231 -20.31 -8.52 -1.55
CA ASP A 231 -21.58 -8.22 -0.90
C ASP A 231 -21.59 -8.50 0.61
N GLU A 232 -20.49 -9.08 1.13
CA GLU A 232 -20.24 -9.30 2.55
C GLU A 232 -19.16 -8.34 3.08
N PRO A 233 -19.12 -8.08 4.40
CA PRO A 233 -18.01 -7.32 4.99
C PRO A 233 -16.66 -8.00 4.77
N LEU A 234 -15.67 -7.23 4.34
CA LEU A 234 -14.35 -7.71 3.90
C LEU A 234 -13.21 -6.99 4.61
N THR A 235 -12.12 -7.72 4.79
CA THR A 235 -10.85 -7.19 5.30
C THR A 235 -9.75 -7.38 4.26
N PHE A 236 -9.07 -6.28 3.93
CA PHE A 236 -7.92 -6.25 3.03
C PHE A 236 -6.66 -5.86 3.79
N LEU A 237 -5.56 -6.54 3.49
CA LEU A 237 -4.22 -6.10 3.88
C LEU A 237 -3.51 -5.50 2.66
N LEU A 238 -3.33 -4.19 2.64
CA LEU A 238 -2.53 -3.50 1.63
C LEU A 238 -1.07 -3.47 2.08
N MET A 239 -0.18 -3.94 1.20
CA MET A 239 1.26 -4.01 1.42
C MET A 239 1.99 -3.20 0.36
N GLY A 240 2.72 -2.16 0.78
CA GLY A 240 3.63 -1.42 -0.08
C GLY A 240 4.97 -2.16 -0.21
N VAL A 241 5.35 -2.45 -1.44
CA VAL A 241 6.61 -3.13 -1.77
C VAL A 241 7.63 -2.11 -2.24
N ASP A 242 8.75 -2.03 -1.56
CA ASP A 242 9.86 -1.19 -1.95
C ASP A 242 10.67 -1.88 -3.05
N SER A 243 10.16 -1.84 -4.29
CA SER A 243 10.82 -2.37 -5.47
C SER A 243 10.84 -1.35 -6.59
N GLU A 244 12.03 -1.12 -7.15
CA GLU A 244 12.26 -0.27 -8.32
C GLU A 244 12.04 -1.04 -9.63
N ASP A 245 11.90 -2.37 -9.57
CA ASP A 245 11.73 -3.22 -10.74
C ASP A 245 10.36 -3.00 -11.39
N ASN A 246 10.33 -3.06 -12.72
CA ASN A 246 9.11 -3.14 -13.48
C ASN A 246 8.49 -4.53 -13.31
N GLY A 247 7.48 -4.61 -12.45
CA GLY A 247 6.73 -5.82 -12.18
C GLY A 247 6.90 -6.33 -10.75
N LEU A 248 5.81 -6.85 -10.21
CA LEU A 248 5.78 -7.64 -9.00
C LEU A 248 5.80 -9.10 -9.38
N ASN A 249 6.92 -9.78 -9.10
CA ASN A 249 6.91 -11.22 -9.07
C ASN A 249 6.20 -11.66 -7.79
N ALA A 250 5.47 -12.76 -7.84
CA ALA A 250 4.83 -13.34 -6.66
C ALA A 250 5.84 -13.60 -5.52
N ASN A 251 7.10 -13.88 -5.88
CA ASN A 251 8.23 -14.04 -4.96
C ASN A 251 9.01 -12.73 -4.73
N ALA A 252 8.50 -11.57 -5.17
CA ALA A 252 9.19 -10.33 -4.87
C ALA A 252 9.23 -10.16 -3.35
N ALA A 253 10.44 -10.19 -2.81
CA ALA A 253 10.65 -9.81 -1.43
C ALA A 253 10.10 -8.42 -1.23
N PHE A 254 9.43 -8.22 -0.13
CA PHE A 254 8.99 -6.91 0.27
C PHE A 254 9.45 -6.66 1.71
N ASN A 255 9.84 -5.45 2.00
CA ASN A 255 10.36 -5.08 3.32
C ASN A 255 9.25 -4.84 4.36
N GLY A 256 7.97 -5.03 4.00
CA GLY A 256 6.85 -4.76 4.89
C GLY A 256 6.79 -3.31 5.38
N ASP A 257 7.31 -2.37 4.60
CA ASP A 257 7.46 -0.96 4.99
C ASP A 257 6.15 -0.19 5.07
N THR A 258 5.13 -0.68 4.39
CA THR A 258 3.77 -0.16 4.47
C THR A 258 2.82 -1.32 4.67
N LEU A 259 2.17 -1.35 5.82
CA LEU A 259 1.13 -2.31 6.18
C LEU A 259 -0.13 -1.52 6.54
N MET A 260 -1.19 -1.68 5.75
CA MET A 260 -2.46 -1.00 5.99
C MET A 260 -3.61 -2.00 5.94
N ILE A 261 -4.39 -2.08 7.01
CA ILE A 261 -5.65 -2.82 7.05
C ILE A 261 -6.76 -1.89 6.57
N ILE A 262 -7.61 -2.43 5.72
CA ILE A 262 -8.83 -1.77 5.23
C ILE A 262 -9.99 -2.73 5.43
N THR A 263 -10.88 -2.42 6.36
CA THR A 263 -12.15 -3.12 6.49
C THR A 263 -13.24 -2.37 5.72
N PHE A 264 -14.08 -3.09 5.02
CA PHE A 264 -15.16 -2.51 4.21
C PHE A 264 -16.46 -3.26 4.45
N ASN A 265 -17.52 -2.52 4.70
CA ASN A 265 -18.88 -3.06 4.82
C ASN A 265 -19.75 -2.52 3.68
N PRO A 266 -20.12 -3.37 2.70
CA PRO A 266 -20.89 -2.94 1.53
C PRO A 266 -22.34 -2.55 1.86
N THR A 267 -22.86 -2.99 3.02
CA THR A 267 -24.24 -2.67 3.44
C THR A 267 -24.35 -1.28 4.04
N THR A 268 -23.36 -0.88 4.84
CA THR A 268 -23.32 0.43 5.50
C THR A 268 -22.49 1.46 4.72
N LEU A 269 -21.78 1.04 3.68
CA LEU A 269 -20.80 1.82 2.92
C LEU A 269 -19.73 2.44 3.82
N THR A 270 -19.38 1.74 4.90
CA THR A 270 -18.36 2.18 5.86
C THR A 270 -17.06 1.45 5.62
N THR A 271 -15.97 2.20 5.65
CA THR A 271 -14.60 1.68 5.55
C THR A 271 -13.80 2.18 6.75
N THR A 272 -13.05 1.30 7.40
CA THR A 272 -12.06 1.71 8.41
C THR A 272 -10.66 1.34 7.91
N MET A 273 -9.77 2.33 7.89
CA MET A 273 -8.37 2.19 7.49
C MET A 273 -7.46 2.30 8.70
N LEU A 274 -6.58 1.32 8.89
CA LEU A 274 -5.55 1.31 9.91
C LEU A 274 -4.19 1.10 9.25
N SER A 275 -3.26 2.03 9.43
CA SER A 275 -1.86 1.80 9.09
C SER A 275 -1.10 1.32 10.33
N ILE A 276 -0.32 0.24 10.16
CA ILE A 276 0.51 -0.33 11.22
C ILE A 276 1.96 0.12 10.98
N PRO A 277 2.58 0.85 11.94
CA PRO A 277 3.99 1.22 11.81
C PRO A 277 4.88 -0.01 11.67
N ARG A 278 5.80 -0.01 10.69
CA ARG A 278 6.65 -1.16 10.36
C ARG A 278 7.52 -1.67 11.51
N ASP A 279 7.90 -0.77 12.42
CA ASP A 279 8.75 -1.07 13.57
C ASP A 279 7.97 -1.51 14.81
N THR A 280 6.63 -1.72 14.71
CA THR A 280 5.80 -2.18 15.83
C THR A 280 6.28 -3.53 16.32
N TYR A 281 6.59 -3.62 17.63
CA TYR A 281 7.19 -4.81 18.25
C TYR A 281 6.11 -5.79 18.71
N VAL A 282 5.95 -6.89 17.96
CA VAL A 282 4.86 -7.86 18.10
C VAL A 282 5.38 -9.29 18.05
N PRO A 283 4.60 -10.28 18.53
CA PRO A 283 4.91 -11.69 18.29
C PRO A 283 4.72 -12.02 16.80
N ILE A 284 5.73 -12.64 16.19
CA ILE A 284 5.71 -13.07 14.78
C ILE A 284 5.12 -14.47 14.69
N ALA A 285 3.99 -14.61 13.98
CA ALA A 285 3.18 -15.83 13.98
C ALA A 285 3.94 -17.07 13.50
N CYS A 286 4.70 -16.98 12.42
CA CYS A 286 5.46 -18.08 11.84
C CYS A 286 6.76 -18.43 12.62
N ARG A 287 7.11 -17.66 13.66
CA ARG A 287 8.29 -17.85 14.47
C ARG A 287 7.97 -18.25 15.91
N SER A 288 7.06 -19.19 16.10
CA SER A 288 6.62 -19.62 17.42
C SER A 288 6.26 -18.45 18.36
N ASN A 289 5.74 -17.36 17.78
CA ASN A 289 5.40 -16.11 18.48
C ASN A 289 6.59 -15.41 19.16
N SER A 290 7.80 -15.58 18.66
CA SER A 290 8.93 -14.77 19.14
C SER A 290 8.72 -13.30 18.71
N TYR A 291 9.05 -12.38 19.63
CA TYR A 291 8.82 -10.96 19.39
C TYR A 291 9.87 -10.35 18.46
N SER A 292 9.41 -9.59 17.46
CA SER A 292 10.26 -8.79 16.57
C SER A 292 9.48 -7.59 16.03
N LYS A 293 10.13 -6.74 15.21
CA LYS A 293 9.43 -5.72 14.42
C LYS A 293 8.48 -6.41 13.45
N ILE A 294 7.26 -5.90 13.28
CA ILE A 294 6.23 -6.54 12.46
C ILE A 294 6.67 -6.73 11.00
N ASN A 295 7.49 -5.81 10.47
CA ASN A 295 8.03 -5.93 9.11
C ASN A 295 8.97 -7.13 8.93
N SER A 296 9.58 -7.66 10.01
CA SER A 296 10.44 -8.84 9.92
C SER A 296 9.67 -10.11 9.52
N ALA A 297 8.34 -10.13 9.67
CA ALA A 297 7.49 -11.22 9.17
C ALA A 297 7.61 -11.40 7.64
N ALA A 298 7.92 -10.32 6.92
CA ALA A 298 8.09 -10.35 5.46
C ALA A 298 9.25 -11.26 4.99
N ALA A 299 10.26 -11.45 5.83
CA ALA A 299 11.37 -12.38 5.55
C ALA A 299 10.92 -13.85 5.44
N TYR A 300 9.77 -14.17 6.01
CA TYR A 300 9.19 -15.51 6.05
C TYR A 300 7.98 -15.67 5.11
N GLY A 301 7.78 -14.72 4.18
CA GLY A 301 6.74 -14.76 3.18
C GLY A 301 5.46 -14.01 3.56
N THR A 302 4.56 -13.90 2.58
CA THR A 302 3.31 -13.14 2.70
C THR A 302 2.38 -13.75 3.74
N SER A 303 2.29 -15.08 3.80
CA SER A 303 1.44 -15.78 4.79
C SER A 303 1.85 -15.44 6.21
N CYS A 304 3.15 -15.36 6.50
CA CYS A 304 3.64 -14.96 7.82
C CYS A 304 3.22 -13.52 8.19
N VAL A 305 3.23 -12.60 7.23
CA VAL A 305 2.76 -11.22 7.46
C VAL A 305 1.25 -11.21 7.72
N VAL A 306 0.47 -11.91 6.89
CA VAL A 306 -0.99 -12.00 7.05
C VAL A 306 -1.35 -12.59 8.42
N ASP A 307 -0.75 -13.72 8.80
CA ASP A 307 -1.00 -14.37 10.07
C ASP A 307 -0.57 -13.49 11.26
N THR A 308 0.57 -12.81 11.14
CA THR A 308 1.07 -11.90 12.18
C THR A 308 0.12 -10.72 12.39
N VAL A 309 -0.34 -10.08 11.30
CA VAL A 309 -1.28 -8.96 11.38
C VAL A 309 -2.66 -9.41 11.86
N SER A 310 -3.15 -10.55 11.38
CA SER A 310 -4.42 -11.16 11.81
C SER A 310 -4.40 -11.45 13.33
N ASN A 311 -3.36 -12.09 13.83
CA ASN A 311 -3.21 -12.36 15.27
C ASN A 311 -3.08 -11.07 16.09
N PHE A 312 -2.35 -10.07 15.59
CA PHE A 312 -2.16 -8.80 16.28
C PHE A 312 -3.47 -8.02 16.44
N LEU A 313 -4.29 -8.00 15.39
CA LEU A 313 -5.56 -7.26 15.38
C LEU A 313 -6.76 -8.10 15.81
N ASP A 314 -6.61 -9.42 15.97
CA ASP A 314 -7.71 -10.36 16.29
C ASP A 314 -8.87 -10.25 15.28
N ILE A 315 -8.54 -10.25 13.98
CA ILE A 315 -9.47 -10.23 12.86
C ILE A 315 -8.98 -11.16 11.75
N ASP A 316 -9.91 -11.72 10.97
CA ASP A 316 -9.57 -12.46 9.77
C ASP A 316 -9.24 -11.50 8.62
N ILE A 317 -8.18 -11.79 7.87
CA ILE A 317 -7.81 -11.06 6.66
C ILE A 317 -8.28 -11.88 5.45
N ASP A 318 -9.26 -11.35 4.71
CA ASP A 318 -9.86 -12.05 3.58
C ASP A 318 -8.94 -12.00 2.35
N TYR A 319 -8.38 -10.84 2.07
CA TYR A 319 -7.54 -10.62 0.89
C TYR A 319 -6.35 -9.74 1.22
N TYR A 320 -5.28 -9.92 0.45
CA TYR A 320 -4.17 -8.98 0.45
C TYR A 320 -3.93 -8.39 -0.94
N VAL A 321 -3.31 -7.22 -0.96
CA VAL A 321 -2.87 -6.52 -2.17
C VAL A 321 -1.45 -6.02 -1.93
N LYS A 322 -0.51 -6.51 -2.73
CA LYS A 322 0.86 -5.96 -2.83
C LYS A 322 0.91 -4.97 -3.97
N ILE A 323 1.53 -3.82 -3.76
CA ILE A 323 1.73 -2.80 -4.79
C ILE A 323 3.15 -2.22 -4.66
N ASN A 324 3.88 -2.13 -5.77
CA ASN A 324 5.18 -1.46 -5.79
C ASN A 324 5.05 0.04 -6.13
N PHE A 325 6.17 0.77 -6.07
CA PHE A 325 6.19 2.21 -6.38
C PHE A 325 5.65 2.52 -7.77
N LYS A 326 6.08 1.75 -8.75
CA LYS A 326 5.60 1.90 -10.14
C LYS A 326 4.10 1.68 -10.24
N GLY A 327 3.54 0.73 -9.50
CA GLY A 327 2.10 0.46 -9.44
C GLY A 327 1.31 1.64 -8.90
N VAL A 328 1.82 2.30 -7.86
CA VAL A 328 1.18 3.51 -7.31
C VAL A 328 1.19 4.64 -8.35
N VAL A 329 2.34 4.88 -9.00
CA VAL A 329 2.47 5.91 -10.05
C VAL A 329 1.51 5.62 -11.20
N ASP A 330 1.55 4.40 -11.74
CA ASP A 330 0.74 4.01 -12.90
C ASP A 330 -0.77 4.04 -12.57
N LEU A 331 -1.16 3.66 -11.34
CA LEU A 331 -2.55 3.72 -10.87
C LEU A 331 -3.06 5.17 -10.85
N VAL A 332 -2.33 6.06 -10.20
CA VAL A 332 -2.73 7.46 -10.07
C VAL A 332 -2.77 8.15 -11.44
N ASP A 333 -1.81 7.86 -12.32
CA ASP A 333 -1.78 8.42 -13.68
C ASP A 333 -2.93 7.87 -14.55
N ALA A 334 -3.24 6.58 -14.44
CA ALA A 334 -4.40 5.97 -15.13
C ALA A 334 -5.73 6.54 -14.64
N LEU A 335 -5.82 6.94 -13.36
CA LEU A 335 -6.95 7.67 -12.79
C LEU A 335 -7.04 9.13 -13.28
N GLY A 336 -6.01 9.64 -13.97
CA GLY A 336 -5.93 11.03 -14.40
C GLY A 336 -5.57 11.99 -13.28
N GLY A 337 -4.90 11.50 -12.24
CA GLY A 337 -4.54 12.21 -11.02
C GLY A 337 -5.58 12.11 -9.91
N ILE A 338 -5.14 12.36 -8.68
CA ILE A 338 -5.96 12.35 -7.46
C ILE A 338 -5.95 13.72 -6.79
N GLU A 339 -7.05 14.12 -6.18
CA GLU A 339 -7.15 15.37 -5.44
C GLU A 339 -6.73 15.16 -3.99
N VAL A 340 -5.70 15.87 -3.55
CA VAL A 340 -5.15 15.79 -2.21
C VAL A 340 -4.89 17.19 -1.68
N ASP A 341 -5.24 17.43 -0.42
CA ASP A 341 -4.82 18.61 0.32
C ASP A 341 -3.44 18.32 0.92
N VAL A 342 -2.41 18.84 0.24
CA VAL A 342 -1.01 18.59 0.58
C VAL A 342 -0.64 19.44 1.80
N GLU A 343 -0.25 18.77 2.87
CA GLU A 343 0.18 19.42 4.10
C GLU A 343 1.48 20.19 3.91
N ALA A 344 1.60 21.35 4.53
CA ALA A 344 2.83 22.13 4.49
C ALA A 344 3.95 21.42 5.28
N PRO A 345 5.21 21.42 4.80
CA PRO A 345 6.33 20.94 5.58
C PRO A 345 6.46 21.64 6.92
N THR A 346 6.59 20.87 8.00
CA THR A 346 6.74 21.39 9.38
C THR A 346 8.18 21.34 9.89
N TYR A 347 9.07 20.64 9.18
CA TYR A 347 10.50 20.50 9.50
C TYR A 347 11.32 20.83 8.28
N ASN A 348 12.41 21.62 8.45
CA ASN A 348 13.27 22.08 7.35
C ASN A 348 12.51 22.71 6.16
N ALA A 349 11.40 23.40 6.44
CA ALA A 349 10.55 24.00 5.41
C ALA A 349 11.30 24.92 4.45
N ASP A 350 12.32 25.65 4.95
CA ASP A 350 13.16 26.55 4.15
C ASP A 350 14.03 25.84 3.13
N ARG A 351 14.25 24.52 3.27
CA ARG A 351 15.13 23.75 2.37
C ARG A 351 14.64 23.76 0.92
N TYR A 352 13.33 23.79 0.73
CA TYR A 352 12.68 23.74 -0.58
C TYR A 352 11.63 24.85 -0.75
N ASP A 353 11.87 26.03 -0.18
CA ASP A 353 10.97 27.19 -0.28
C ASP A 353 9.51 26.90 0.16
N GLY A 354 9.34 26.06 1.18
CA GLY A 354 8.03 25.65 1.70
C GLY A 354 7.34 24.53 0.94
N MET A 355 7.95 24.00 -0.11
CA MET A 355 7.41 22.86 -0.87
C MET A 355 7.77 21.54 -0.20
N MET A 356 6.86 20.56 -0.32
CA MET A 356 7.18 19.16 -0.04
C MET A 356 7.97 18.58 -1.23
N CYS A 357 9.18 18.11 -1.00
CA CYS A 357 10.02 17.50 -2.03
C CYS A 357 10.54 16.12 -1.58
N GLU A 358 10.52 15.16 -2.51
CA GLU A 358 11.00 13.79 -2.31
C GLU A 358 11.63 13.27 -3.61
N GLN A 359 12.42 12.21 -3.51
CA GLN A 359 12.96 11.52 -4.68
C GLN A 359 11.84 10.94 -5.53
N ASN A 360 12.05 10.88 -6.84
CA ASN A 360 11.11 10.22 -7.77
C ASN A 360 11.04 8.69 -7.53
N SER A 361 10.24 7.99 -8.31
CA SER A 361 10.06 6.53 -8.21
C SER A 361 11.34 5.73 -8.47
N ASP A 362 12.26 6.29 -9.28
CA ASP A 362 13.55 5.65 -9.60
C ASP A 362 14.63 5.94 -8.54
N ARG A 363 14.32 6.69 -7.47
CA ARG A 363 15.23 7.08 -6.38
C ARG A 363 16.54 7.74 -6.83
N LEU A 364 16.52 8.40 -7.97
CA LEU A 364 17.66 9.13 -8.47
C LEU A 364 17.81 10.48 -7.76
N PHE A 365 19.02 10.82 -7.36
CA PHE A 365 19.34 12.09 -6.71
C PHE A 365 19.49 13.26 -7.72
N GLY A 366 19.41 14.46 -7.21
CA GLY A 366 19.64 15.68 -8.01
C GLY A 366 18.37 16.20 -8.65
N ASP A 367 18.43 16.46 -9.96
CA ASP A 367 17.32 17.08 -10.73
C ASP A 367 16.03 16.20 -10.81
N ASN A 368 16.05 15.03 -10.19
CA ASN A 368 14.94 14.08 -10.15
C ASN A 368 14.07 14.19 -8.88
N LEU A 369 14.21 15.28 -8.13
CA LEU A 369 13.29 15.59 -7.04
C LEU A 369 11.91 15.95 -7.58
N VAL A 370 10.90 15.35 -6.96
CA VAL A 370 9.49 15.69 -7.19
C VAL A 370 9.07 16.62 -6.06
N CYS A 371 8.71 17.84 -6.42
CA CYS A 371 8.28 18.87 -5.48
C CYS A 371 6.79 19.19 -5.68
N VAL A 372 6.07 19.41 -4.58
CA VAL A 372 4.64 19.70 -4.54
C VAL A 372 4.41 20.88 -3.59
N GLU A 373 3.64 21.87 -4.03
CA GLU A 373 3.23 22.99 -3.18
C GLU A 373 2.19 22.52 -2.16
N PRO A 374 2.12 23.10 -0.95
CA PRO A 374 1.05 22.83 -0.01
C PRO A 374 -0.33 23.28 -0.51
N GLY A 375 -1.40 22.65 -0.02
CA GLY A 375 -2.79 22.96 -0.31
C GLY A 375 -3.47 22.00 -1.26
N LEU A 376 -4.78 22.23 -1.44
CA LEU A 376 -5.65 21.36 -2.25
C LEU A 376 -5.27 21.43 -3.73
N GLN A 377 -4.88 20.30 -4.31
CA GLN A 377 -4.48 20.21 -5.70
C GLN A 377 -4.59 18.78 -6.25
N THR A 378 -4.53 18.66 -7.58
CA THR A 378 -4.48 17.35 -8.25
C THR A 378 -3.03 16.90 -8.40
N LEU A 379 -2.69 15.76 -7.78
CA LEU A 379 -1.38 15.13 -7.87
C LEU A 379 -1.35 14.10 -9.01
N ASN A 380 -0.28 14.08 -9.78
CA ASN A 380 0.05 12.95 -10.67
C ASN A 380 0.68 11.80 -9.88
N GLY A 381 1.00 10.69 -10.55
CA GLY A 381 1.52 9.49 -9.89
C GLY A 381 2.81 9.72 -9.12
N GLU A 382 3.78 10.40 -9.72
CA GLU A 382 5.06 10.70 -9.06
C GLU A 382 4.87 11.63 -7.85
N GLN A 383 4.00 12.64 -7.96
CA GLN A 383 3.69 13.55 -6.87
C GLN A 383 2.98 12.86 -5.71
N ALA A 384 2.02 11.99 -6.00
CA ALA A 384 1.31 11.20 -5.00
C ALA A 384 2.24 10.23 -4.27
N LEU A 385 3.12 9.54 -5.01
CA LEU A 385 4.12 8.66 -4.44
C LEU A 385 5.12 9.42 -3.56
N ALA A 386 5.63 10.56 -4.04
CA ALA A 386 6.54 11.42 -3.29
C ALA A 386 5.91 11.87 -1.96
N TYR A 387 4.65 12.32 -1.99
CA TYR A 387 3.91 12.72 -0.79
C TYR A 387 3.72 11.56 0.19
N ALA A 388 3.35 10.37 -0.29
CA ALA A 388 3.17 9.17 0.53
C ALA A 388 4.46 8.60 1.13
N ARG A 389 5.64 8.99 0.63
CA ARG A 389 6.95 8.50 1.10
C ARG A 389 7.66 9.47 2.03
N ASN A 390 7.36 10.77 1.96
CA ASN A 390 8.12 11.79 2.67
C ASN A 390 8.00 11.63 4.19
N ARG A 391 9.18 11.64 4.87
CA ARG A 391 9.34 11.61 6.32
C ARG A 391 10.14 12.79 6.84
N HIS A 392 11.04 13.32 6.00
CA HIS A 392 12.12 14.19 6.43
C HIS A 392 11.72 15.66 6.50
N LEU A 393 10.56 16.01 5.97
CA LEU A 393 10.04 17.38 5.96
C LEU A 393 8.92 17.61 6.98
N TYR A 394 8.65 16.61 7.84
CA TYR A 394 7.58 16.67 8.84
C TYR A 394 8.10 16.24 10.22
N ILE A 395 7.69 16.97 11.26
CA ILE A 395 8.15 16.73 12.64
C ILE A 395 7.73 15.33 13.13
N GLY A 396 6.51 14.91 12.80
CA GLY A 396 5.98 13.57 13.15
C GLY A 396 6.64 12.43 12.36
N SER A 397 7.50 12.74 11.37
CA SER A 397 8.30 11.76 10.60
C SER A 397 7.48 10.57 10.08
N ASP A 398 7.58 9.41 10.72
CA ASP A 398 6.91 8.19 10.29
C ASP A 398 5.39 8.24 10.47
N LEU A 399 4.90 8.91 11.50
CA LEU A 399 3.46 9.09 11.74
C LEU A 399 2.82 10.00 10.67
N ASP A 400 3.52 11.06 10.26
CA ASP A 400 3.06 11.92 9.17
C ASP A 400 3.04 11.15 7.85
N ARG A 401 4.06 10.35 7.57
CA ARG A 401 4.07 9.46 6.40
C ARG A 401 2.85 8.52 6.38
N ILE A 402 2.53 7.91 7.50
CA ILE A 402 1.35 7.04 7.65
C ILE A 402 0.07 7.81 7.31
N ARG A 403 -0.07 9.05 7.81
CA ARG A 403 -1.22 9.91 7.52
C ARG A 403 -1.31 10.26 6.03
N HIS A 404 -0.19 10.63 5.41
CA HIS A 404 -0.12 10.93 3.98
C HIS A 404 -0.48 9.70 3.13
N GLN A 405 -0.03 8.50 3.51
CA GLN A 405 -0.41 7.26 2.85
C GLN A 405 -1.93 7.03 2.89
N GLN A 406 -2.56 7.25 4.05
CA GLN A 406 -4.02 7.14 4.17
C GLN A 406 -4.75 8.18 3.31
N GLN A 407 -4.26 9.42 3.26
CA GLN A 407 -4.82 10.47 2.39
C GLN A 407 -4.75 10.08 0.91
N VAL A 408 -3.61 9.55 0.46
CA VAL A 408 -3.43 9.10 -0.93
C VAL A 408 -4.35 7.91 -1.24
N VAL A 409 -4.45 6.92 -0.36
CA VAL A 409 -5.35 5.75 -0.55
C VAL A 409 -6.82 6.19 -0.58
N GLU A 410 -7.23 7.09 0.31
CA GLU A 410 -8.57 7.68 0.31
C GLU A 410 -8.86 8.43 -1.00
N ALA A 411 -7.94 9.29 -1.44
CA ALA A 411 -8.09 10.04 -2.69
C ALA A 411 -8.18 9.12 -3.91
N ILE A 412 -7.41 8.02 -3.94
CA ILE A 412 -7.53 6.96 -4.96
C ILE A 412 -8.92 6.34 -4.93
N ALA A 413 -9.42 5.96 -3.75
CA ALA A 413 -10.75 5.38 -3.60
C ALA A 413 -11.85 6.32 -4.05
N GLN A 414 -11.82 7.59 -3.62
CA GLN A 414 -12.77 8.63 -4.04
C GLN A 414 -12.72 8.87 -5.55
N LYS A 415 -11.53 8.87 -6.15
CA LYS A 415 -11.37 9.04 -7.59
C LYS A 415 -11.90 7.83 -8.37
N ALA A 416 -11.65 6.61 -7.88
CA ALA A 416 -12.16 5.39 -8.48
C ALA A 416 -13.70 5.34 -8.53
N LEU A 417 -14.39 5.90 -7.54
CA LEU A 417 -15.85 6.03 -7.53
C LEU A 417 -16.42 6.96 -8.63
N GLN A 418 -15.58 7.80 -9.25
CA GLN A 418 -15.99 8.68 -10.34
C GLN A 418 -16.01 7.97 -11.71
N PHE A 419 -15.46 6.75 -11.81
CA PHE A 419 -15.39 6.01 -13.06
C PHE A 419 -16.69 5.23 -13.33
N SER A 420 -17.24 5.46 -14.51
CA SER A 420 -18.51 4.84 -14.93
C SER A 420 -18.38 3.98 -16.18
N SER A 421 -17.21 3.96 -16.83
CA SER A 421 -17.04 3.26 -18.09
C SER A 421 -16.13 2.04 -17.99
N ILE A 422 -16.47 0.97 -18.73
CA ILE A 422 -15.62 -0.22 -18.86
C ILE A 422 -14.24 0.12 -19.44
N LYS A 423 -14.17 1.19 -20.24
CA LYS A 423 -12.90 1.63 -20.83
C LYS A 423 -11.96 2.16 -19.74
N ASP A 424 -12.47 2.96 -18.80
CA ASP A 424 -11.66 3.51 -17.72
C ASP A 424 -11.09 2.39 -16.85
N LEU A 425 -11.93 1.39 -16.49
CA LEU A 425 -11.47 0.17 -15.80
C LEU A 425 -10.36 -0.55 -16.57
N GLN A 426 -10.52 -0.68 -17.89
CA GLN A 426 -9.54 -1.34 -18.73
C GLN A 426 -8.21 -0.58 -18.77
N ASP A 427 -8.25 0.76 -18.90
CA ASP A 427 -7.05 1.60 -18.93
C ASP A 427 -6.29 1.48 -17.59
N ILE A 428 -7.00 1.44 -16.45
CA ILE A 428 -6.43 1.19 -15.12
C ILE A 428 -5.79 -0.20 -15.06
N LEU A 429 -6.54 -1.27 -15.40
CA LEU A 429 -6.03 -2.65 -15.34
C LEU A 429 -4.80 -2.85 -16.22
N ASN A 430 -4.77 -2.21 -17.41
CA ASN A 430 -3.59 -2.26 -18.28
C ASN A 430 -2.36 -1.59 -17.65
N ALA A 431 -2.57 -0.50 -16.90
CA ALA A 431 -1.48 0.23 -16.27
C ALA A 431 -0.87 -0.54 -15.10
N ILE A 432 -1.71 -1.15 -14.25
CA ILE A 432 -1.28 -1.69 -12.95
C ILE A 432 -1.03 -3.20 -12.92
N SER A 433 -1.51 -3.96 -13.93
CA SER A 433 -1.56 -5.44 -13.87
C SER A 433 -0.22 -6.14 -13.64
N ASN A 434 0.90 -5.51 -13.97
CA ASN A 434 2.24 -6.05 -13.72
C ASN A 434 2.85 -5.57 -12.37
N ASN A 435 2.24 -4.58 -11.73
CA ASN A 435 2.78 -3.87 -10.57
C ASN A 435 1.93 -4.08 -9.31
N ILE A 436 0.92 -4.96 -9.40
CA ILE A 436 0.06 -5.40 -8.30
C ILE A 436 0.03 -6.93 -8.27
N ALA A 437 0.05 -7.49 -7.07
CA ALA A 437 -0.17 -8.92 -6.83
C ALA A 437 -1.19 -9.11 -5.69
N THR A 438 -2.11 -10.08 -5.85
CA THR A 438 -3.17 -10.35 -4.88
C THR A 438 -3.57 -11.82 -4.88
N ASN A 439 -4.07 -12.32 -3.74
CA ASN A 439 -4.71 -13.63 -3.64
C ASN A 439 -6.19 -13.62 -4.05
N MET A 440 -6.74 -12.47 -4.46
CA MET A 440 -8.08 -12.42 -5.04
C MET A 440 -8.12 -13.15 -6.37
N THR A 441 -9.14 -13.95 -6.59
CA THR A 441 -9.39 -14.55 -7.91
C THR A 441 -9.89 -13.47 -8.89
N THR A 442 -9.69 -13.71 -10.19
CA THR A 442 -10.27 -12.86 -11.24
C THR A 442 -11.77 -12.66 -11.05
N ASP A 443 -12.47 -13.69 -10.61
CA ASP A 443 -13.92 -13.67 -10.36
C ASP A 443 -14.27 -12.75 -9.20
N THR A 444 -13.51 -12.83 -8.11
CA THR A 444 -13.66 -11.96 -6.94
C THR A 444 -13.46 -10.48 -7.33
N ILE A 445 -12.40 -10.16 -8.08
CA ILE A 445 -12.14 -8.79 -8.54
C ILE A 445 -13.29 -8.26 -9.41
N LEU A 446 -13.81 -9.09 -10.31
CA LEU A 446 -14.95 -8.71 -11.15
C LEU A 446 -16.26 -8.55 -10.38
N SER A 447 -16.47 -9.31 -9.30
CA SER A 447 -17.64 -9.12 -8.42
C SER A 447 -17.56 -7.77 -7.70
N GLY A 448 -16.37 -7.37 -7.24
CA GLY A 448 -16.11 -6.06 -6.64
C GLY A 448 -16.44 -4.89 -7.55
N TYR A 449 -16.18 -5.00 -8.85
CA TYR A 449 -16.58 -3.97 -9.82
C TYR A 449 -18.09 -3.71 -9.83
N ASN A 450 -18.92 -4.74 -9.68
CA ASN A 450 -20.37 -4.56 -9.63
C ASN A 450 -20.82 -3.82 -8.37
N VAL A 451 -20.18 -4.09 -7.23
CA VAL A 451 -20.43 -3.37 -5.97
C VAL A 451 -20.06 -1.90 -6.13
N ILE A 452 -18.85 -1.59 -6.62
CA ILE A 452 -18.41 -0.23 -6.87
C ILE A 452 -19.37 0.50 -7.81
N LYS A 453 -19.79 -0.14 -8.90
CA LYS A 453 -20.73 0.44 -9.86
C LYS A 453 -22.10 0.77 -9.22
N ASN A 454 -22.60 -0.07 -8.33
CA ASN A 454 -23.83 0.17 -7.60
C ASN A 454 -23.66 1.35 -6.62
N MET A 455 -22.52 1.43 -5.92
CA MET A 455 -22.16 2.56 -5.07
C MET A 455 -22.15 3.87 -5.85
N VAL A 456 -21.48 3.92 -7.00
CA VAL A 456 -21.46 5.09 -7.91
C VAL A 456 -22.88 5.50 -8.33
N SER A 457 -23.74 4.54 -8.62
CA SER A 457 -25.14 4.82 -8.98
C SER A 457 -25.91 5.48 -7.83
N ASN A 458 -25.68 5.07 -6.59
CA ASN A 458 -26.32 5.63 -5.39
C ASN A 458 -25.79 7.04 -5.09
N VAL A 459 -24.49 7.26 -5.24
CA VAL A 459 -23.86 8.58 -5.11
C VAL A 459 -24.42 9.58 -6.12
N LEU A 460 -24.61 9.17 -7.37
CA LEU A 460 -25.20 10.02 -8.42
C LEU A 460 -26.70 10.33 -8.16
N SER A 461 -27.40 9.52 -7.37
CA SER A 461 -28.78 9.76 -6.95
C SER A 461 -28.90 10.69 -5.73
N GLY A 462 -27.79 11.14 -5.13
CA GLY A 462 -27.73 12.05 -3.98
C GLY A 462 -27.85 11.34 -2.64
N GLU A 463 -27.63 10.02 -2.60
CA GLU A 463 -27.51 9.23 -1.38
C GLU A 463 -26.06 9.24 -0.87
N ASP A 464 -25.85 8.91 0.41
CA ASP A 464 -24.62 9.12 1.14
C ASP A 464 -23.37 8.48 0.49
N LEU A 465 -22.28 9.24 0.58
CA LEU A 465 -20.93 8.87 0.17
C LEU A 465 -20.35 7.76 1.06
N LEU A 466 -19.34 7.09 0.56
CA LEU A 466 -18.51 6.17 1.32
C LEU A 466 -18.01 6.84 2.61
N ASN A 467 -18.33 6.27 3.75
CA ASN A 467 -17.85 6.74 5.04
C ASN A 467 -16.48 6.11 5.33
N ILE A 468 -15.43 6.94 5.34
CA ILE A 468 -14.06 6.48 5.57
C ILE A 468 -13.58 6.92 6.94
N ASN A 469 -13.35 5.94 7.82
CA ASN A 469 -12.77 6.12 9.13
C ASN A 469 -11.26 5.86 9.06
N LYS A 470 -10.45 6.71 9.70
CA LYS A 470 -9.00 6.54 9.80
C LYS A 470 -8.63 6.23 11.25
N ALA A 471 -7.94 5.12 11.45
CA ALA A 471 -7.45 4.71 12.75
C ALA A 471 -5.92 4.75 12.78
N TYR A 472 -5.36 5.09 13.92
CA TYR A 472 -3.92 5.18 14.15
C TYR A 472 -3.56 4.46 15.44
N LEU A 473 -2.54 3.62 15.38
CA LEU A 473 -2.01 2.94 16.54
C LEU A 473 -1.11 3.89 17.33
N GLU A 474 -1.46 4.14 18.59
CA GLU A 474 -0.60 4.90 19.47
C GLU A 474 0.62 4.07 19.87
N THR A 475 1.80 4.61 19.57
CA THR A 475 3.07 3.95 19.81
C THR A 475 4.01 4.79 20.66
N TYR A 476 5.02 4.15 21.22
CA TYR A 476 6.12 4.79 21.95
C TYR A 476 7.45 4.15 21.56
N SER A 477 8.52 4.94 21.62
CA SER A 477 9.87 4.43 21.31
C SER A 477 10.30 3.35 22.29
N LEU A 478 10.77 2.24 21.76
CA LEU A 478 11.24 1.09 22.49
C LEU A 478 12.66 0.73 22.02
N SER A 479 13.57 0.49 22.96
CA SER A 479 14.91 -0.02 22.66
C SER A 479 15.00 -1.46 23.11
N VAL A 480 15.17 -2.37 22.16
CA VAL A 480 15.12 -3.82 22.39
C VAL A 480 16.48 -4.43 22.09
N TYR A 481 17.02 -5.18 23.03
CA TYR A 481 18.18 -6.01 22.75
C TYR A 481 17.73 -7.23 21.96
N VAL A 482 18.31 -7.40 20.77
CA VAL A 482 18.05 -8.53 19.87
C VAL A 482 19.23 -9.51 20.01
N PRO A 483 19.05 -10.65 20.73
CA PRO A 483 20.13 -11.61 20.93
C PRO A 483 20.74 -12.12 19.64
N SER A 484 19.92 -12.38 18.62
CA SER A 484 20.33 -12.84 17.31
C SER A 484 21.24 -11.84 16.56
N MET A 485 21.10 -10.55 16.83
CA MET A 485 21.96 -9.50 16.24
C MET A 485 23.13 -9.10 17.16
N GLY A 486 23.10 -9.50 18.43
CA GLY A 486 24.08 -9.10 19.43
C GLY A 486 24.08 -7.60 19.75
N THR A 487 23.04 -6.87 19.39
CA THR A 487 22.93 -5.42 19.52
C THR A 487 21.54 -4.98 19.94
N THR A 488 21.43 -3.70 20.32
CA THR A 488 20.15 -3.07 20.64
C THR A 488 19.63 -2.36 19.41
N THR A 489 18.39 -2.66 19.02
CA THR A 489 17.70 -1.98 17.91
C THR A 489 16.56 -1.10 18.43
N SER A 490 16.23 -0.06 17.67
CA SER A 490 15.04 0.76 17.92
C SER A 490 13.83 0.00 17.41
N ALA A 491 12.76 -0.01 18.20
CA ALA A 491 11.46 -0.55 17.84
C ALA A 491 10.35 0.37 18.37
N GLN A 492 9.10 0.08 18.05
CA GLN A 492 7.95 0.77 18.58
C GLN A 492 7.09 -0.17 19.42
N GLY A 493 6.95 0.17 20.71
CA GLY A 493 5.91 -0.39 21.57
C GLY A 493 4.57 0.27 21.24
N TYR A 494 3.48 -0.34 21.64
CA TYR A 494 2.12 0.19 21.44
C TYR A 494 1.33 0.21 22.75
N TYR A 495 0.37 1.15 22.84
CA TYR A 495 -0.54 1.19 23.99
C TYR A 495 -1.67 0.18 23.80
N THR A 496 -1.85 -0.70 24.78
CA THR A 496 -2.88 -1.75 24.72
C THR A 496 -4.29 -1.18 24.58
N SER A 497 -4.57 -0.04 25.24
CA SER A 497 -5.87 0.65 25.12
C SER A 497 -6.14 1.11 23.69
N SER A 498 -5.13 1.68 23.01
CA SER A 498 -5.25 2.08 21.62
C SER A 498 -5.48 0.86 20.69
N LEU A 499 -4.78 -0.24 20.93
CA LEU A 499 -4.99 -1.47 20.16
C LEU A 499 -6.40 -2.03 20.35
N GLU A 500 -6.95 -2.05 21.58
CA GLU A 500 -8.30 -2.53 21.86
C GLU A 500 -9.37 -1.63 21.21
N ASP A 501 -9.20 -0.30 21.27
CA ASP A 501 -10.10 0.64 20.59
C ASP A 501 -10.09 0.44 19.06
N ILE A 502 -8.92 0.17 18.47
CA ILE A 502 -8.77 -0.16 17.06
C ILE A 502 -9.45 -1.48 16.70
N LYS A 503 -9.23 -2.54 17.48
CA LYS A 503 -9.89 -3.83 17.27
C LYS A 503 -11.40 -3.70 17.28
N HIS A 504 -11.93 -2.96 18.26
CA HIS A 504 -13.35 -2.67 18.34
C HIS A 504 -13.85 -1.94 17.09
N ALA A 505 -13.15 -0.89 16.65
CA ALA A 505 -13.50 -0.13 15.45
C ALA A 505 -13.56 -0.98 14.17
N LEU A 506 -12.58 -1.87 13.99
CA LEU A 506 -12.53 -2.78 12.86
C LEU A 506 -13.71 -3.77 12.91
N LYS A 507 -14.00 -4.37 14.08
CA LYS A 507 -15.10 -5.31 14.30
C LYS A 507 -16.47 -4.65 14.14
N VAL A 508 -16.63 -3.39 14.55
CA VAL A 508 -17.87 -2.61 14.30
C VAL A 508 -18.08 -2.43 12.79
N THR A 509 -17.02 -2.06 12.04
CA THR A 509 -17.14 -1.96 10.58
C THR A 509 -17.53 -3.28 9.94
N LEU A 510 -16.96 -4.39 10.41
CA LEU A 510 -17.30 -5.74 9.94
C LEU A 510 -18.71 -6.20 10.37
N GLY A 511 -19.35 -5.50 11.31
CA GLY A 511 -20.65 -5.86 11.86
C GLY A 511 -20.58 -6.99 12.89
N GLU A 512 -19.40 -7.28 13.42
CA GLU A 512 -19.16 -8.31 14.45
C GLU A 512 -19.43 -7.78 15.86
N GLU A 513 -19.29 -6.46 16.05
CA GLU A 513 -19.58 -5.75 17.29
C GLU A 513 -20.53 -4.58 17.04
N GLU A 514 -21.29 -4.21 18.08
CA GLU A 514 -22.18 -3.05 18.02
C GLU A 514 -21.36 -1.78 18.29
N GLU A 515 -21.78 -0.71 17.62
CA GLU A 515 -21.22 0.62 17.85
C GLU A 515 -21.57 1.13 19.24
N ASP A 516 -20.59 1.72 19.93
CA ASP A 516 -20.82 2.31 21.24
C ASP A 516 -21.79 3.50 21.15
N VAL A 517 -22.96 3.37 21.73
CA VAL A 517 -23.98 4.42 21.77
C VAL A 517 -23.59 5.44 22.83
N ILE A 518 -23.14 6.62 22.39
CA ILE A 518 -23.00 7.75 23.30
C ILE A 518 -24.36 8.36 23.54
N LYS A 519 -24.89 8.10 24.73
CA LYS A 519 -26.12 8.76 25.16
C LYS A 519 -25.82 10.24 25.39
N THR A 520 -26.55 11.13 24.70
CA THR A 520 -26.52 12.55 24.97
C THR A 520 -27.01 12.77 26.38
N PHE A 521 -26.15 13.35 27.20
CA PHE A 521 -26.47 13.69 28.56
C PHE A 521 -27.40 14.93 28.57
N SER A 522 -28.63 14.81 29.05
CA SER A 522 -29.47 15.94 29.38
C SER A 522 -29.44 16.12 30.89
N PHE A 523 -28.77 17.17 31.36
CA PHE A 523 -28.74 17.49 32.76
C PHE A 523 -30.06 18.14 33.16
N SER A 524 -30.82 17.52 34.09
CA SER A 524 -31.98 18.10 34.76
C SER A 524 -31.72 18.09 36.26
N VAL A 525 -31.93 19.24 36.91
CA VAL A 525 -31.75 19.42 38.36
C VAL A 525 -32.69 18.53 39.17
N ASN A 526 -33.73 17.99 38.53
CA ASN A 526 -34.79 17.22 39.18
C ASN A 526 -34.78 15.73 38.86
N GLU A 527 -33.80 15.24 38.06
CA GLU A 527 -33.66 13.83 37.72
C GLU A 527 -32.46 13.20 38.42
N PRO A 528 -32.54 11.88 38.75
CA PRO A 528 -31.39 11.18 39.32
C PRO A 528 -30.20 11.24 38.40
N TYR A 529 -29.05 11.55 38.94
CA TYR A 529 -27.78 11.64 38.23
C TYR A 529 -27.27 10.23 37.95
N GLU A 530 -27.20 9.82 36.66
CA GLU A 530 -26.49 8.65 36.25
C GLU A 530 -25.08 9.00 35.76
N ILE A 531 -24.08 8.42 36.39
CA ILE A 531 -22.70 8.54 35.90
C ILE A 531 -22.53 7.63 34.69
N TYR A 532 -22.37 8.26 33.55
CA TYR A 532 -21.98 7.55 32.34
C TYR A 532 -20.47 7.42 32.29
N SER A 533 -19.98 6.18 32.11
CA SER A 533 -18.69 5.95 31.47
C SER A 533 -18.96 5.92 29.98
N PRO A 534 -18.49 6.89 29.19
CA PRO A 534 -18.60 6.78 27.74
C PRO A 534 -17.92 5.49 27.32
N GLY A 535 -18.59 4.70 26.49
CA GLY A 535 -18.03 3.50 25.90
C GLY A 535 -16.71 3.82 25.19
N LYS A 536 -15.81 2.88 25.18
CA LYS A 536 -14.60 2.97 24.36
C LYS A 536 -15.01 2.58 22.95
N GLY A 537 -15.01 3.48 22.01
CA GLY A 537 -15.34 3.14 20.65
C GLY A 537 -15.52 4.32 19.74
N LEU A 538 -15.55 4.03 18.45
CA LEU A 538 -15.84 5.01 17.42
C LEU A 538 -17.30 5.43 17.48
N ARG A 539 -17.55 6.74 17.42
CA ARG A 539 -18.90 7.27 17.39
C ARG A 539 -19.50 7.11 15.99
N SER A 540 -20.78 6.68 15.94
CA SER A 540 -21.57 6.64 14.71
C SER A 540 -21.58 8.00 14.01
N GLY A 541 -21.25 8.01 12.73
CA GLY A 541 -21.31 9.21 11.88
C GLY A 541 -20.21 10.23 12.09
N THR A 542 -19.28 10.00 13.02
CA THR A 542 -18.00 10.72 13.07
C THR A 542 -16.91 9.75 12.70
N SER A 543 -16.20 9.98 11.58
CA SER A 543 -14.87 9.41 11.45
C SER A 543 -14.23 9.46 12.83
N SER A 544 -13.52 8.39 13.25
CA SER A 544 -12.71 8.42 14.46
C SER A 544 -11.65 9.49 14.24
N LYS A 545 -12.03 10.71 14.47
CA LYS A 545 -11.12 11.83 14.41
C LYS A 545 -10.23 11.68 15.63
N LEU A 546 -8.99 11.45 15.37
CA LEU A 546 -7.94 11.58 16.37
C LEU A 546 -7.49 13.04 16.37
N LEU A 547 -7.06 13.52 17.54
CA LEU A 547 -6.48 14.85 17.65
C LEU A 547 -5.17 14.87 16.84
N PRO A 548 -5.06 15.72 15.81
CA PRO A 548 -3.84 15.85 15.05
C PRO A 548 -2.73 16.52 15.87
N SER A 549 -1.50 16.45 15.37
CA SER A 549 -0.43 17.32 15.85
C SER A 549 -0.59 18.69 15.22
N PHE A 550 -0.61 19.72 16.04
CA PHE A 550 -0.54 21.12 15.61
C PHE A 550 0.87 21.70 15.76
N ILE A 551 1.84 20.88 16.17
CA ILE A 551 3.24 21.32 16.29
C ILE A 551 3.75 21.70 14.90
N GLY A 552 4.17 22.95 14.73
CA GLY A 552 4.60 23.53 13.46
C GLY A 552 3.46 24.16 12.63
N SER A 553 2.19 23.95 13.00
CA SER A 553 1.02 24.59 12.38
C SER A 553 0.81 26.03 12.85
N THR A 554 0.00 26.75 12.11
CA THR A 554 -0.46 28.09 12.51
C THR A 554 -1.56 28.01 13.58
N VAL A 555 -1.70 29.07 14.34
CA VAL A 555 -2.79 29.22 15.32
C VAL A 555 -4.17 29.12 14.65
N THR A 556 -4.30 29.70 13.45
CA THR A 556 -5.56 29.72 12.70
C THR A 556 -6.02 28.31 12.32
N GLU A 557 -5.12 27.44 11.86
CA GLU A 557 -5.44 26.05 11.52
C GLU A 557 -5.92 25.25 12.74
N ALA A 558 -5.28 25.42 13.89
CA ALA A 558 -5.69 24.77 15.12
C ALA A 558 -7.05 25.32 15.64
N GLU A 559 -7.27 26.63 15.53
CA GLU A 559 -8.51 27.28 15.93
C GLU A 559 -9.69 26.85 15.05
N GLU A 560 -9.52 26.82 13.73
CA GLU A 560 -10.53 26.33 12.77
C GLU A 560 -10.89 24.88 13.07
N PHE A 561 -9.90 24.02 13.26
CA PHE A 561 -10.12 22.62 13.60
C PHE A 561 -10.89 22.47 14.93
N CYS A 562 -10.52 23.19 15.98
CA CYS A 562 -11.22 23.14 17.25
C CYS A 562 -12.67 23.64 17.14
N ASN A 563 -12.91 24.71 16.37
CA ASN A 563 -14.24 25.25 16.13
C ASN A 563 -15.14 24.27 15.38
N GLU A 564 -14.60 23.59 14.36
CA GLU A 564 -15.33 22.57 13.59
C GLU A 564 -15.70 21.35 14.43
N ASN A 565 -14.88 21.01 15.43
CA ASN A 565 -15.07 19.83 16.25
C ASN A 565 -15.61 20.12 17.65
N GLY A 566 -15.97 21.37 17.95
CA GLY A 566 -16.58 21.77 19.21
C GLY A 566 -15.67 21.69 20.44
N ILE A 567 -14.36 21.92 20.24
CA ILE A 567 -13.32 21.90 21.26
C ILE A 567 -13.04 23.33 21.71
N ASP A 568 -12.99 23.57 23.02
CA ASP A 568 -12.59 24.87 23.57
C ASP A 568 -11.10 25.10 23.27
N PHE A 569 -10.78 26.24 22.63
CA PHE A 569 -9.43 26.53 22.13
C PHE A 569 -8.77 27.65 22.94
N ASN A 570 -7.54 27.40 23.41
CA ASN A 570 -6.72 28.35 24.14
C ASN A 570 -5.33 28.52 23.56
N ILE A 571 -4.78 29.72 23.65
CA ILE A 571 -3.46 30.06 23.14
C ILE A 571 -2.58 30.56 24.28
N VAL A 572 -1.38 30.02 24.38
CA VAL A 572 -0.34 30.48 25.31
C VAL A 572 0.92 30.77 24.53
N TYR A 573 1.46 31.96 24.64
CA TYR A 573 2.75 32.30 24.01
C TYR A 573 3.88 31.90 24.95
N VAL A 574 4.91 31.25 24.43
CA VAL A 574 6.06 30.71 25.18
C VAL A 574 7.38 31.27 24.68
N ASP A 575 8.28 31.53 25.58
CA ASP A 575 9.63 32.04 25.31
C ASP A 575 10.71 31.01 25.72
N PRO A 576 11.96 31.15 25.23
CA PRO A 576 13.07 30.30 25.66
C PRO A 576 13.19 30.17 27.15
N GLY A 577 13.13 28.93 27.67
CA GLY A 577 13.11 28.64 29.13
C GLY A 577 11.78 28.15 29.65
N ASP A 578 10.68 28.34 28.91
CA ASP A 578 9.38 27.78 29.28
C ASP A 578 9.32 26.28 29.04
N SER A 579 8.57 25.53 29.83
CA SER A 579 8.48 24.06 29.78
C SER A 579 7.89 23.51 28.47
N HIS A 580 7.11 24.34 27.76
CA HIS A 580 6.47 24.00 26.48
C HIS A 580 7.14 24.68 25.28
N TYR A 581 8.35 25.26 25.48
CA TYR A 581 9.09 25.89 24.42
C TYR A 581 9.76 24.86 23.52
N ASN A 582 9.62 25.01 22.21
CA ASN A 582 10.24 24.16 21.21
C ASN A 582 11.15 24.97 20.29
N SER A 583 12.45 24.83 20.47
CA SER A 583 13.47 25.57 19.71
C SER A 583 13.51 25.20 18.21
N ASN A 584 12.95 24.05 17.83
CA ASN A 584 12.91 23.56 16.45
C ASN A 584 11.76 24.17 15.63
N VAL A 585 10.82 24.86 16.30
CA VAL A 585 9.67 25.48 15.65
C VAL A 585 9.89 26.98 15.46
N ASN A 586 9.43 27.51 14.33
CA ASN A 586 9.60 28.93 14.02
C ASN A 586 8.69 29.81 14.90
N VAL A 587 9.14 31.06 15.12
CA VAL A 587 8.35 32.07 15.84
C VAL A 587 7.01 32.28 15.15
N GLY A 588 5.92 32.31 15.96
CA GLY A 588 4.56 32.47 15.49
C GLY A 588 3.83 31.15 15.18
N LEU A 589 4.54 30.01 15.21
CA LEU A 589 3.97 28.68 15.02
C LEU A 589 3.81 27.97 16.37
N ILE A 590 2.96 26.96 16.40
CA ILE A 590 2.68 26.16 17.60
C ILE A 590 3.87 25.25 17.89
N GLY A 591 4.50 25.42 19.05
CA GLY A 591 5.64 24.64 19.54
C GLY A 591 5.24 23.38 20.30
N ASP A 592 4.09 23.42 21.00
CA ASP A 592 3.56 22.30 21.81
C ASP A 592 2.05 22.40 21.96
N GLN A 593 1.40 21.33 22.41
CA GLN A 593 -0.04 21.26 22.68
C GLN A 593 -0.35 20.50 23.97
N SER A 594 -1.41 20.89 24.68
CA SER A 594 -1.77 20.35 26.00
C SER A 594 -2.25 18.89 25.97
N SER A 595 -2.82 18.46 24.86
CA SER A 595 -3.32 17.11 24.68
C SER A 595 -2.40 16.31 23.78
N PRO A 596 -2.10 15.05 24.12
CA PRO A 596 -1.29 14.18 23.26
C PRO A 596 -1.92 14.03 21.87
N ILE A 597 -1.09 13.88 20.86
CA ILE A 597 -1.54 13.52 19.50
C ILE A 597 -2.19 12.13 19.51
N ASN A 598 -3.08 11.88 18.55
CA ASN A 598 -3.74 10.59 18.36
C ASN A 598 -4.63 10.13 19.53
N VAL A 599 -5.02 11.02 20.42
CA VAL A 599 -6.13 10.75 21.34
C VAL A 599 -7.45 10.88 20.59
N LEU A 600 -8.44 10.09 20.98
CA LEU A 600 -9.79 10.19 20.41
C LEU A 600 -10.32 11.63 20.61
N LEU A 601 -10.64 12.28 19.51
CA LEU A 601 -11.11 13.67 19.53
C LEU A 601 -12.31 13.89 20.47
N SER A 602 -13.13 12.84 20.61
CA SER A 602 -14.27 12.82 21.52
C SER A 602 -13.91 12.92 23.00
N THR A 603 -12.66 12.69 23.36
CA THR A 603 -12.17 12.81 24.74
C THR A 603 -11.53 14.18 25.02
N VAL A 604 -11.38 15.00 23.99
CA VAL A 604 -10.75 16.32 24.08
C VAL A 604 -11.85 17.39 24.15
N ASN A 605 -12.05 17.97 25.32
CA ASN A 605 -13.01 19.05 25.50
C ASN A 605 -12.35 20.42 25.34
N GLU A 606 -11.06 20.52 25.64
CA GLU A 606 -10.27 21.73 25.61
C GLU A 606 -8.86 21.43 25.06
N LEU A 607 -8.38 22.29 24.17
CA LEU A 607 -7.03 22.25 23.63
C LEU A 607 -6.32 23.59 23.85
N THR A 608 -5.20 23.54 24.55
CA THR A 608 -4.31 24.70 24.69
C THR A 608 -3.10 24.47 23.78
N VAL A 609 -2.78 25.40 22.90
CA VAL A 609 -1.59 25.41 22.07
C VAL A 609 -0.57 26.40 22.58
N TYR A 610 0.69 26.03 22.55
CA TYR A 610 1.82 26.84 23.02
C TYR A 610 2.58 27.36 21.80
N VAL A 611 2.49 28.67 21.57
CA VAL A 611 3.04 29.33 20.37
C VAL A 611 4.41 29.92 20.70
N VAL A 612 5.39 29.62 19.88
CA VAL A 612 6.76 30.17 20.03
C VAL A 612 6.74 31.70 19.80
N ASN A 613 7.03 32.45 20.84
CA ASN A 613 6.97 33.92 20.81
C ASN A 613 8.31 34.55 20.40
N SER A 614 9.44 34.01 20.88
CA SER A 614 10.77 34.47 20.49
C SER A 614 11.78 33.34 20.45
N LYS A 615 12.94 33.55 19.79
CA LYS A 615 14.06 32.59 19.78
C LYS A 615 15.22 33.00 20.71
N GLU A 616 15.13 34.14 21.36
CA GLU A 616 16.13 34.60 22.30
C GLU A 616 15.56 34.63 23.72
N ALA A 617 16.36 34.21 24.69
CA ALA A 617 15.98 34.31 26.09
C ALA A 617 15.78 35.79 26.46
N ILE A 618 14.65 36.13 27.07
CA ILE A 618 14.45 37.43 27.67
C ILE A 618 15.41 37.50 28.85
N SER A 619 16.44 38.37 28.77
CA SER A 619 17.33 38.62 29.90
C SER A 619 16.53 39.52 30.87
N ASP A 620 16.06 38.97 31.95
CA ASP A 620 15.63 39.75 33.10
C ASP A 620 16.90 40.33 33.81
N GLU A 621 17.52 41.35 33.23
CA GLU A 621 18.40 42.21 34.01
C GLU A 621 17.58 43.37 34.54
N PRO A 622 17.59 43.59 35.87
CA PRO A 622 16.97 44.80 36.46
C PRO A 622 17.72 46.05 36.00
N GLU A 623 17.01 47.05 35.53
CA GLU A 623 17.53 48.39 35.29
C GLU A 623 18.19 48.92 36.56
N GLU A 624 19.54 48.88 36.61
CA GLU A 624 20.31 49.70 37.52
C GLU A 624 20.53 51.08 36.89
N ASP A 625 20.02 52.09 37.57
CA ASP A 625 20.33 53.50 37.31
C ASP A 625 21.86 53.72 37.26
N ILE A 626 22.41 54.11 36.13
CA ILE A 626 23.79 54.51 36.00
C ILE A 626 23.86 56.03 35.87
N ASP A 627 24.35 56.64 36.96
CA ASP A 627 24.92 57.98 36.95
C ASP A 627 26.19 58.03 36.02
N GLU A 628 26.25 59.10 35.24
CA GLU A 628 27.41 59.47 34.43
C GLU A 628 28.63 59.67 35.30
N ASP A 629 29.79 59.05 34.98
CA ASP A 629 31.08 59.77 34.99
C ASP A 629 32.19 59.03 34.25
N GLU A 630 32.89 59.82 33.52
CA GLU A 630 34.08 59.74 32.70
C GLU A 630 35.21 58.73 33.00
N ASN A 631 35.79 58.25 31.89
CA ASN A 631 37.21 58.19 31.55
C ASN A 631 38.07 56.97 31.84
N THR A 632 38.69 56.59 30.75
CA THR A 632 40.08 56.10 30.51
C THR A 632 40.38 54.61 30.36
N THR A 633 40.82 54.37 29.11
CA THR A 633 42.04 53.64 28.63
C THR A 633 42.19 52.15 28.90
N ASP A 634 42.35 51.51 27.74
CA ASP A 634 43.37 50.55 27.31
C ASP A 634 43.37 49.09 27.75
N GLU A 635 43.36 48.32 26.69
CA GLU A 635 44.19 47.09 26.40
C GLU A 635 43.77 45.73 26.99
N GLU A 636 43.69 44.83 26.03
CA GLU A 636 43.95 43.37 26.08
C GLU A 636 42.89 42.43 26.72
N ASN A 637 42.10 41.73 25.89
CA ASN A 637 42.45 40.34 25.60
C ASN A 637 41.47 39.77 24.57
N ASN A 638 42.02 39.58 23.38
CA ASN A 638 41.58 38.57 22.42
C ASN A 638 41.99 37.22 22.99
N GLN A 639 40.99 36.38 23.24
CA GLN A 639 41.07 34.93 23.16
C GLN A 639 39.78 34.33 23.74
N GLU A 640 38.89 33.96 22.85
CA GLU A 640 37.86 32.90 22.99
C GLU A 640 36.78 33.13 21.94
N LYS A 641 37.10 32.82 20.70
CA LYS A 641 36.14 32.72 19.60
C LYS A 641 36.67 31.81 18.47
N ASP A 642 37.24 30.66 18.81
CA ASP A 642 37.72 29.72 17.80
C ASP A 642 37.28 28.24 18.02
N ASP A 643 36.37 27.94 18.95
CA ASP A 643 35.99 26.55 19.19
C ASP A 643 34.56 26.21 18.79
N ALA A 644 33.81 27.07 18.08
CA ALA A 644 32.42 26.81 17.65
C ALA A 644 32.25 26.54 16.14
N GLU A 645 33.35 26.68 15.33
CA GLU A 645 33.27 26.46 13.87
C GLU A 645 33.88 25.14 13.38
N GLN A 646 34.39 24.27 14.27
CA GLN A 646 35.02 23.01 13.86
C GLN A 646 34.11 21.76 13.91
N ASN A 647 32.86 21.85 14.35
CA ASN A 647 31.97 20.71 14.39
C ASN A 647 30.93 20.64 13.24
N PHE A 648 30.99 21.54 12.25
CA PHE A 648 30.05 21.51 11.11
C PHE A 648 30.67 20.93 9.83
N ASP A 649 32.01 20.74 9.77
CA ASP A 649 32.68 20.20 8.57
C ASP A 649 32.88 18.67 8.59
N GLU A 650 32.64 17.97 9.71
CA GLU A 650 32.76 16.51 9.76
C GLU A 650 31.52 15.80 9.24
N ASP A 651 30.34 16.41 9.27
CA ASP A 651 29.12 15.81 8.74
C ASP A 651 28.99 15.90 7.21
N GLU A 652 29.73 16.83 6.55
CA GLU A 652 29.75 16.90 5.08
C GLU A 652 30.75 15.92 4.43
N GLU A 653 31.74 15.45 5.18
CA GLU A 653 32.68 14.44 4.69
C GLU A 653 32.10 13.00 4.79
N ILE A 654 31.26 12.73 5.77
CA ILE A 654 30.58 11.44 5.91
C ILE A 654 29.56 11.21 4.78
N ILE A 655 28.95 12.28 4.28
CA ILE A 655 27.97 12.18 3.17
C ILE A 655 28.68 11.98 1.82
N LYS A 656 29.93 12.37 1.67
CA LYS A 656 30.68 12.17 0.41
C LYS A 656 31.25 10.77 0.23
N ASP A 657 31.49 10.06 1.32
CA ASP A 657 32.01 8.69 1.28
C ASP A 657 30.90 7.63 1.12
N ILE A 658 29.63 8.03 1.31
CA ILE A 658 28.45 7.16 1.06
C ILE A 658 28.02 7.22 -0.43
N ILE A 659 28.52 8.18 -1.22
CA ILE A 659 28.10 8.42 -2.63
C ILE A 659 29.19 8.00 -3.63
N SER A 660 30.34 7.53 -3.21
CA SER A 660 31.34 6.93 -4.10
C SER A 660 31.35 5.41 -3.97
#